data_2f29a246a775020c288769e70d48aeef
#
_entry.id   2f29a246a775020c288769e70d48aeef
#
_cell.length_a   1.000
_cell.length_b   1.000
_cell.length_c   1.000
_cell.angle_alpha   90.00
_cell.angle_beta   90.00
_cell.angle_gamma   90.00
#
_symmetry.space_group_name_H-M   'P 1'
#
loop_
_entity.id
_entity.type
_entity.pdbx_description
1 polymer ?
#
loop_
_entity_poly.entity_id
_entity_poly.type
_entity_poly.pdbx_seq_one_letter_code
_entity_poly.pdbx_strand_id
1 'polypeptide(L)'
;MGALLHQLGRFAIRRRWFVITGWVVVLALIGVCAAAFSGPTSSAFQIPGTESQRAIDLLDEKFPGTGGAAARVVVAAPAGHKLSEPQYKAVQERALAQVAKAPQVVGAVTPAKATISKDGRIAFGDITYAVPVDKVSDASKDALRAIAAEMRAAGLQVEFSGGVVATTSAEGNTEVYGVLIAFVVLAITFGSLVSAGLPMITALVGVGLGLLGIQALSGVVSLSSTAPTLALMLGLAVGIDYSLFILSRHRQNLADGMAVDDSIALATATAGGAVVFAGLTVVIALAALSVVGIPFLTVMGLAAAATVAIVVVIAVTFVPAVLAALGTRVNAGRVGFLSRRVTAATSGDRMNFGRRWSGIVTAKPWLTVLVCVAATVVLALPATSLKLGLPDDSSKPSSTTERRAYDLLTQGFGPGFNGPLTLVVSTPGHTDAAALAGRSAGDLAVAPDVAAVGKPVANKAGDVAILQVTPRSGPSSEGTKTLVGQIRTAAAQFRAEQGVQAYVTGTTASNIDVSDKLASALPLFLVLIIGLALVLLMVVFRSLLVPLKAVVGFLFSIAASLGITVFVFQQGHLGGLFNVETAGPLVSFLPVLLIGILFGLAMDYEVFLVSRIREHYVDHHDPSEAITAGMATTARVITAAGLIMISVFGSFIFGDDAVIKSIGLALAVGVAVDAFLVRMTLVPAILKICGHRSWALPARLDRILPDLDLEGTHLTAGAQTQHPDAAAATPDADSA
;
A
#
# COMPACT_ATOMS: atom_id res chain seq x y z
N MET A 1 -30.38 0.56 9.30
CA MET A 1 -29.07 -0.02 9.62
C MET A 1 -28.83 -0.07 11.13
N GLY A 2 -29.04 1.03 11.86
CA GLY A 2 -28.83 1.09 13.31
C GLY A 2 -29.62 0.05 14.13
N ALA A 3 -30.87 -0.23 13.77
CA ALA A 3 -31.69 -1.26 14.47
C ALA A 3 -31.07 -2.66 14.34
N LEU A 4 -30.56 -3.05 13.19
CA LEU A 4 -29.88 -4.33 12.99
C LEU A 4 -28.60 -4.43 13.82
N LEU A 5 -27.78 -3.37 13.82
CA LEU A 5 -26.54 -3.30 14.61
C LEU A 5 -26.84 -3.29 16.11
N HIS A 6 -27.93 -2.63 16.55
CA HIS A 6 -28.38 -2.71 17.92
C HIS A 6 -28.75 -4.16 18.34
N GLN A 7 -29.48 -4.87 17.47
CA GLN A 7 -29.81 -6.29 17.71
C GLN A 7 -28.56 -7.17 17.73
N LEU A 8 -27.59 -6.91 16.81
CA LEU A 8 -26.32 -7.60 16.76
C LEU A 8 -25.50 -7.37 18.05
N GLY A 9 -25.47 -6.11 18.52
CA GLY A 9 -24.85 -5.75 19.80
C GLY A 9 -25.47 -6.50 20.97
N ARG A 10 -26.78 -6.53 21.05
CA ARG A 10 -27.51 -7.31 22.07
C ARG A 10 -27.27 -8.81 21.98
N PHE A 11 -27.19 -9.37 20.78
CA PHE A 11 -26.80 -10.76 20.58
C PHE A 11 -25.38 -11.02 21.07
N ALA A 12 -24.42 -10.18 20.70
CA ALA A 12 -23.02 -10.28 21.12
C ALA A 12 -22.87 -10.20 22.65
N ILE A 13 -23.65 -9.35 23.33
CA ILE A 13 -23.68 -9.24 24.80
C ILE A 13 -24.19 -10.53 25.43
N ARG A 14 -25.36 -11.02 24.97
CA ARG A 14 -26.02 -12.22 25.53
C ARG A 14 -25.21 -13.50 25.30
N ARG A 15 -24.54 -13.60 24.16
CA ARG A 15 -23.79 -14.78 23.73
C ARG A 15 -22.30 -14.51 23.64
N ARG A 16 -21.72 -13.62 24.49
CA ARG A 16 -20.35 -13.14 24.46
C ARG A 16 -19.30 -14.23 24.32
N TRP A 17 -19.40 -15.28 25.11
CA TRP A 17 -18.44 -16.39 25.06
C TRP A 17 -18.56 -17.20 23.77
N PHE A 18 -19.76 -17.38 23.24
CA PHE A 18 -19.98 -18.03 21.95
C PHE A 18 -19.36 -17.24 20.80
N VAL A 19 -19.51 -15.91 20.80
CA VAL A 19 -18.90 -15.03 19.77
C VAL A 19 -17.39 -15.05 19.87
N ILE A 20 -16.82 -14.90 21.08
CA ILE A 20 -15.37 -14.94 21.30
C ILE A 20 -14.78 -16.29 20.87
N THR A 21 -15.37 -17.39 21.34
CA THR A 21 -14.93 -18.75 20.98
C THR A 21 -15.09 -19.00 19.47
N GLY A 22 -16.18 -18.52 18.87
CA GLY A 22 -16.43 -18.62 17.43
C GLY A 22 -15.30 -17.98 16.62
N TRP A 23 -14.86 -16.79 16.97
CA TRP A 23 -13.73 -16.12 16.29
C TRP A 23 -12.40 -16.86 16.50
N VAL A 24 -12.15 -17.41 17.70
CA VAL A 24 -10.95 -18.25 17.96
C VAL A 24 -10.98 -19.51 17.10
N VAL A 25 -12.13 -20.15 16.97
CA VAL A 25 -12.30 -21.33 16.11
C VAL A 25 -12.09 -20.98 14.64
N VAL A 26 -12.66 -19.86 14.17
CA VAL A 26 -12.44 -19.38 12.80
C VAL A 26 -10.96 -19.11 12.54
N LEU A 27 -10.26 -18.46 13.46
CA LEU A 27 -8.82 -18.21 13.37
C LEU A 27 -8.03 -19.53 13.27
N ALA A 28 -8.36 -20.51 14.10
CA ALA A 28 -7.72 -21.82 14.08
C ALA A 28 -7.98 -22.57 12.77
N LEU A 29 -9.23 -22.56 12.27
CA LEU A 29 -9.60 -23.21 11.00
C LEU A 29 -8.87 -22.59 9.81
N ILE A 30 -8.84 -21.25 9.71
CA ILE A 30 -8.11 -20.57 8.64
C ILE A 30 -6.61 -20.83 8.77
N GLY A 31 -6.07 -20.90 9.99
CA GLY A 31 -4.68 -21.30 10.24
C GLY A 31 -4.36 -22.70 9.73
N VAL A 32 -5.23 -23.67 9.95
CA VAL A 32 -5.08 -25.03 9.40
C VAL A 32 -5.16 -25.01 7.87
N CYS A 33 -6.08 -24.25 7.29
CA CYS A 33 -6.18 -24.08 5.84
C CYS A 33 -4.91 -23.46 5.27
N ALA A 34 -4.38 -22.42 5.92
CA ALA A 34 -3.13 -21.79 5.50
C ALA A 34 -1.96 -22.78 5.53
N ALA A 35 -1.84 -23.58 6.58
CA ALA A 35 -0.79 -24.61 6.66
C ALA A 35 -0.93 -25.71 5.60
N ALA A 36 -2.16 -26.07 5.21
CA ALA A 36 -2.44 -27.14 4.25
C ALA A 36 -2.34 -26.70 2.78
N PHE A 37 -2.69 -25.45 2.47
CA PHE A 37 -2.86 -24.94 1.10
C PHE A 37 -1.93 -23.79 0.74
N SER A 38 -0.93 -23.44 1.59
CA SER A 38 0.01 -22.37 1.26
C SER A 38 0.85 -22.69 0.02
N GLY A 39 0.97 -21.70 -0.87
CA GLY A 39 1.83 -21.72 -2.05
C GLY A 39 2.84 -20.58 -2.04
N PRO A 40 3.82 -20.60 -2.96
CA PRO A 40 4.80 -19.53 -3.08
C PRO A 40 4.14 -18.23 -3.58
N THR A 41 4.64 -17.10 -3.10
CA THR A 41 4.29 -15.78 -3.64
C THR A 41 5.20 -15.44 -4.82
N SER A 42 4.68 -14.72 -5.81
CA SER A 42 5.41 -14.32 -7.01
C SER A 42 5.68 -12.83 -7.03
N SER A 43 6.89 -12.45 -7.42
CA SER A 43 7.26 -11.05 -7.70
C SER A 43 7.14 -10.71 -9.20
N ALA A 44 6.68 -11.64 -10.04
CA ALA A 44 6.57 -11.44 -11.47
C ALA A 44 5.37 -10.54 -11.80
N PHE A 45 5.64 -9.45 -12.52
CA PHE A 45 4.62 -8.55 -13.04
C PHE A 45 4.19 -9.02 -14.42
N GLN A 46 3.11 -9.81 -14.50
CA GLN A 46 2.50 -10.18 -15.77
C GLN A 46 1.39 -9.18 -16.12
N ILE A 47 1.42 -8.66 -17.34
CA ILE A 47 0.39 -7.73 -17.83
C ILE A 47 -0.15 -8.21 -19.17
N PRO A 48 -1.29 -8.90 -19.15
CA PRO A 48 -1.94 -9.36 -20.37
C PRO A 48 -2.19 -8.23 -21.36
N GLY A 49 -1.93 -8.51 -22.65
CA GLY A 49 -2.20 -7.60 -23.76
C GLY A 49 -1.09 -6.59 -24.09
N THR A 50 -0.01 -6.52 -23.29
CA THR A 50 1.18 -5.72 -23.63
C THR A 50 2.05 -6.41 -24.67
N GLU A 51 2.94 -5.63 -25.31
CA GLU A 51 3.86 -6.19 -26.31
C GLU A 51 4.90 -7.11 -25.65
N SER A 52 5.44 -6.70 -24.52
CA SER A 52 6.39 -7.52 -23.76
C SER A 52 5.79 -8.84 -23.30
N GLN A 53 4.50 -8.87 -22.90
CA GLN A 53 3.84 -10.11 -22.50
C GLN A 53 3.64 -11.04 -23.70
N ARG A 54 3.22 -10.52 -24.85
CA ARG A 54 3.11 -11.33 -26.09
C ARG A 54 4.43 -11.96 -26.50
N ALA A 55 5.53 -11.22 -26.32
CA ALA A 55 6.86 -11.77 -26.57
C ALA A 55 7.22 -12.87 -25.57
N ILE A 56 6.88 -12.72 -24.29
CA ILE A 56 7.10 -13.74 -23.25
C ILE A 56 6.28 -14.99 -23.57
N ASP A 57 5.00 -14.84 -23.88
CA ASP A 57 4.10 -15.96 -24.23
C ASP A 57 4.64 -16.74 -25.45
N LEU A 58 5.15 -16.03 -26.46
CA LEU A 58 5.78 -16.63 -27.64
C LEU A 58 7.09 -17.35 -27.31
N LEU A 59 7.90 -16.79 -26.40
CA LEU A 59 9.12 -17.43 -25.93
C LEU A 59 8.83 -18.71 -25.14
N ASP A 60 7.83 -18.69 -24.27
CA ASP A 60 7.43 -19.85 -23.48
C ASP A 60 6.93 -21.00 -24.40
N GLU A 61 6.23 -20.67 -25.50
CA GLU A 61 5.75 -21.64 -26.47
C GLU A 61 6.87 -22.22 -27.37
N LYS A 62 7.76 -21.33 -27.88
CA LYS A 62 8.71 -21.67 -28.96
C LYS A 62 10.14 -21.95 -28.50
N PHE A 63 10.48 -21.56 -27.28
CA PHE A 63 11.78 -21.83 -26.64
C PHE A 63 11.61 -22.57 -25.31
N PRO A 64 11.12 -23.82 -25.32
CA PRO A 64 10.90 -24.58 -24.10
C PRO A 64 12.20 -24.70 -23.30
N GLY A 65 12.15 -24.29 -22.02
CA GLY A 65 13.29 -24.31 -21.10
C GLY A 65 14.11 -23.01 -21.05
N THR A 66 13.77 -21.96 -21.83
CA THR A 66 14.40 -20.63 -21.69
C THR A 66 13.53 -19.63 -20.94
N GLY A 67 12.24 -19.94 -20.76
CA GLY A 67 11.31 -19.14 -19.93
C GLY A 67 11.46 -19.39 -18.43
N GLY A 68 12.45 -20.19 -18.00
CA GLY A 68 12.73 -20.44 -16.59
C GLY A 68 13.43 -19.27 -15.89
N ALA A 69 13.60 -19.43 -14.59
CA ALA A 69 14.31 -18.46 -13.77
C ALA A 69 15.76 -18.28 -14.23
N ALA A 70 16.27 -17.07 -14.12
CA ALA A 70 17.68 -16.77 -14.34
C ALA A 70 18.32 -16.15 -13.10
N ALA A 71 19.54 -16.55 -12.81
CA ALA A 71 20.42 -15.89 -11.87
C ALA A 71 21.66 -15.42 -12.60
N ARG A 72 22.06 -14.17 -12.43
CA ARG A 72 23.30 -13.63 -12.94
C ARG A 72 24.35 -13.62 -11.85
N VAL A 73 25.49 -14.23 -12.13
CA VAL A 73 26.66 -14.22 -11.25
C VAL A 73 27.63 -13.16 -11.77
N VAL A 74 28.01 -12.22 -10.92
CA VAL A 74 28.99 -11.18 -11.23
C VAL A 74 30.21 -11.42 -10.35
N VAL A 75 31.37 -11.54 -10.99
CA VAL A 75 32.64 -11.83 -10.32
C VAL A 75 33.63 -10.72 -10.58
N ALA A 76 34.32 -10.26 -9.53
CA ALA A 76 35.37 -9.28 -9.65
C ALA A 76 36.67 -9.74 -8.97
N ALA A 77 37.81 -9.57 -9.67
CA ALA A 77 39.11 -9.80 -9.08
C ALA A 77 39.51 -8.62 -8.17
N PRO A 78 40.37 -8.82 -7.18
CA PRO A 78 40.93 -7.76 -6.36
C PRO A 78 41.59 -6.67 -7.20
N ALA A 79 41.76 -5.48 -6.64
CA ALA A 79 42.44 -4.36 -7.33
C ALA A 79 43.87 -4.76 -7.77
N GLY A 80 44.18 -4.49 -9.01
CA GLY A 80 45.52 -4.83 -9.61
C GLY A 80 45.61 -6.24 -10.21
N HIS A 81 44.57 -7.09 -10.04
CA HIS A 81 44.52 -8.47 -10.57
C HIS A 81 43.50 -8.61 -11.70
N LYS A 82 43.66 -9.64 -12.52
CA LYS A 82 42.74 -9.99 -13.60
C LYS A 82 42.14 -11.36 -13.39
N LEU A 83 40.90 -11.53 -13.82
CA LEU A 83 40.17 -12.80 -13.75
C LEU A 83 40.81 -13.92 -14.59
N SER A 84 41.65 -13.53 -15.58
CA SER A 84 42.41 -14.46 -16.42
C SER A 84 43.61 -15.09 -15.73
N GLU A 85 44.01 -14.65 -14.56
CA GLU A 85 45.10 -15.25 -13.79
C GLU A 85 44.77 -16.71 -13.44
N PRO A 86 45.77 -17.63 -13.55
CA PRO A 86 45.51 -19.08 -13.43
C PRO A 86 44.77 -19.50 -12.15
N GLN A 87 45.11 -18.83 -11.04
CA GLN A 87 44.49 -19.09 -9.72
C GLN A 87 42.97 -18.77 -9.70
N TYR A 88 42.58 -17.65 -10.28
CA TYR A 88 41.20 -17.22 -10.33
C TYR A 88 40.38 -17.99 -11.38
N LYS A 89 40.99 -18.22 -12.55
CA LYS A 89 40.33 -18.97 -13.62
C LYS A 89 39.99 -20.39 -13.22
N ALA A 90 40.90 -21.11 -12.58
CA ALA A 90 40.68 -22.47 -12.12
C ALA A 90 39.55 -22.58 -11.09
N VAL A 91 39.41 -21.59 -10.19
CA VAL A 91 38.31 -21.56 -9.21
C VAL A 91 36.97 -21.28 -9.87
N GLN A 92 36.93 -20.29 -10.80
CA GLN A 92 35.71 -19.97 -11.54
C GLN A 92 35.20 -21.17 -12.36
N GLU A 93 36.09 -21.86 -13.09
CA GLU A 93 35.71 -23.04 -13.88
C GLU A 93 35.18 -24.17 -13.01
N ARG A 94 35.80 -24.45 -11.87
CA ARG A 94 35.32 -25.49 -10.93
C ARG A 94 33.94 -25.11 -10.32
N ALA A 95 33.83 -23.92 -9.80
CA ALA A 95 32.61 -23.45 -9.13
C ALA A 95 31.41 -23.52 -10.09
N LEU A 96 31.59 -23.07 -11.34
CA LEU A 96 30.51 -23.08 -12.32
C LEU A 96 30.23 -24.49 -12.92
N ALA A 97 31.23 -25.36 -12.99
CA ALA A 97 30.98 -26.77 -13.30
C ALA A 97 30.17 -27.51 -12.24
N GLN A 98 30.26 -27.04 -10.98
CA GLN A 98 29.42 -27.54 -9.89
C GLN A 98 27.97 -27.06 -10.04
N VAL A 99 27.76 -25.75 -10.31
CA VAL A 99 26.40 -25.19 -10.52
C VAL A 99 25.71 -25.80 -11.73
N ALA A 100 26.44 -26.07 -12.82
CA ALA A 100 25.88 -26.72 -14.01
C ALA A 100 25.29 -28.11 -13.72
N LYS A 101 25.69 -28.73 -12.60
CA LYS A 101 25.17 -30.04 -12.13
C LYS A 101 24.08 -29.87 -11.06
N ALA A 102 23.79 -28.64 -10.61
CA ALA A 102 22.78 -28.43 -9.59
C ALA A 102 21.38 -28.76 -10.10
N PRO A 103 20.46 -29.14 -9.21
CA PRO A 103 19.09 -29.48 -9.61
C PRO A 103 18.44 -28.31 -10.37
N GLN A 104 17.62 -28.60 -11.35
CA GLN A 104 16.84 -27.64 -12.13
C GLN A 104 17.67 -26.67 -13.00
N VAL A 105 19.01 -26.74 -13.01
CA VAL A 105 19.85 -25.93 -13.90
C VAL A 105 19.89 -26.54 -15.29
N VAL A 106 19.51 -25.76 -16.31
CA VAL A 106 19.55 -26.18 -17.73
C VAL A 106 20.68 -25.52 -18.50
N GLY A 107 21.24 -24.44 -18.00
CA GLY A 107 22.35 -23.74 -18.61
C GLY A 107 23.14 -22.92 -17.59
N ALA A 108 24.47 -22.99 -17.70
CA ALA A 108 25.35 -22.13 -16.92
C ALA A 108 26.47 -21.63 -17.84
N VAL A 109 26.55 -20.32 -18.03
CA VAL A 109 27.60 -19.67 -18.80
C VAL A 109 28.74 -19.33 -17.86
N THR A 110 29.93 -19.90 -18.09
CA THR A 110 31.10 -19.62 -17.28
C THR A 110 31.57 -18.18 -17.50
N PRO A 111 31.97 -17.41 -16.47
CA PRO A 111 32.57 -16.10 -16.65
C PRO A 111 33.80 -16.11 -17.56
N ALA A 112 34.52 -17.22 -17.66
CA ALA A 112 35.66 -17.38 -18.60
C ALA A 112 35.22 -17.39 -20.08
N LYS A 113 33.98 -17.73 -20.38
CA LYS A 113 33.34 -17.66 -21.70
C LYS A 113 32.31 -16.54 -21.79
N ALA A 114 32.09 -15.83 -20.69
CA ALA A 114 31.13 -14.74 -20.55
C ALA A 114 31.72 -13.41 -21.04
N THR A 115 30.93 -12.38 -20.90
CA THR A 115 31.37 -11.02 -21.12
C THR A 115 32.33 -10.60 -20.01
N ILE A 116 33.54 -10.18 -20.39
CA ILE A 116 34.58 -9.72 -19.49
C ILE A 116 34.79 -8.22 -19.74
N SER A 117 34.95 -7.43 -18.68
CA SER A 117 35.23 -6.00 -18.76
C SER A 117 36.52 -5.71 -19.47
N LYS A 118 36.65 -4.51 -20.06
CA LYS A 118 37.84 -4.10 -20.84
C LYS A 118 39.15 -4.19 -20.05
N ASP A 119 39.11 -3.96 -18.75
CA ASP A 119 40.24 -4.08 -17.82
C ASP A 119 40.55 -5.52 -17.40
N GLY A 120 39.67 -6.48 -17.74
CA GLY A 120 39.80 -7.90 -17.39
C GLY A 120 39.49 -8.22 -15.92
N ARG A 121 38.94 -7.26 -15.16
CA ARG A 121 38.73 -7.37 -13.72
C ARG A 121 37.37 -7.92 -13.37
N ILE A 122 36.32 -7.55 -14.11
CA ILE A 122 34.92 -7.91 -13.82
C ILE A 122 34.40 -8.79 -14.93
N ALA A 123 33.67 -9.84 -14.58
CA ALA A 123 32.93 -10.67 -15.53
C ALA A 123 31.58 -11.06 -14.98
N PHE A 124 30.64 -11.37 -15.86
CA PHE A 124 29.36 -11.92 -15.48
C PHE A 124 28.99 -13.13 -16.33
N GLY A 125 28.16 -14.01 -15.76
CA GLY A 125 27.59 -15.14 -16.47
C GLY A 125 26.19 -15.41 -15.96
N ASP A 126 25.33 -15.95 -16.84
CA ASP A 126 23.95 -16.25 -16.52
C ASP A 126 23.78 -17.76 -16.27
N ILE A 127 23.00 -18.07 -15.23
CA ILE A 127 22.57 -19.42 -14.86
C ILE A 127 21.07 -19.50 -15.11
N THR A 128 20.66 -20.43 -15.99
CA THR A 128 19.25 -20.60 -16.37
C THR A 128 18.69 -21.87 -15.73
N TYR A 129 17.51 -21.77 -15.18
CA TYR A 129 16.77 -22.85 -14.56
C TYR A 129 15.61 -23.32 -15.45
N ALA A 130 15.23 -24.60 -15.31
CA ALA A 130 14.11 -25.19 -16.03
C ALA A 130 12.74 -24.76 -15.50
N VAL A 131 12.70 -24.09 -14.35
CA VAL A 131 11.48 -23.76 -13.60
C VAL A 131 11.39 -22.26 -13.36
N PRO A 132 10.18 -21.70 -13.17
CA PRO A 132 10.00 -20.31 -12.73
C PRO A 132 10.66 -20.02 -11.38
N VAL A 133 10.88 -18.76 -11.08
CA VAL A 133 11.60 -18.28 -9.88
C VAL A 133 11.00 -18.82 -8.58
N ASP A 134 9.69 -18.87 -8.49
CA ASP A 134 8.91 -19.35 -7.34
C ASP A 134 9.02 -20.85 -7.10
N LYS A 135 9.48 -21.63 -8.11
CA LYS A 135 9.66 -23.10 -8.05
C LYS A 135 11.12 -23.54 -7.98
N VAL A 136 12.06 -22.61 -7.88
CA VAL A 136 13.49 -22.95 -7.70
C VAL A 136 13.70 -23.53 -6.32
N SER A 137 14.23 -24.76 -6.24
CA SER A 137 14.44 -25.49 -5.00
C SER A 137 15.52 -24.86 -4.12
N ASP A 138 15.41 -25.03 -2.81
CA ASP A 138 16.43 -24.56 -1.87
C ASP A 138 17.79 -25.22 -2.13
N ALA A 139 17.82 -26.46 -2.56
CA ALA A 139 19.04 -27.15 -2.98
C ALA A 139 19.76 -26.42 -4.13
N SER A 140 19.00 -25.85 -5.09
CA SER A 140 19.56 -25.04 -6.17
C SER A 140 20.10 -23.70 -5.67
N LYS A 141 19.40 -23.06 -4.73
CA LYS A 141 19.85 -21.81 -4.10
C LYS A 141 21.09 -22.03 -3.23
N ASP A 142 21.16 -23.15 -2.52
CA ASP A 142 22.32 -23.51 -1.70
C ASP A 142 23.56 -23.83 -2.56
N ALA A 143 23.36 -24.42 -3.73
CA ALA A 143 24.45 -24.60 -4.71
C ALA A 143 25.03 -23.24 -5.15
N LEU A 144 24.21 -22.21 -5.38
CA LEU A 144 24.70 -20.86 -5.67
C LEU A 144 25.47 -20.26 -4.50
N ARG A 145 24.99 -20.44 -3.29
CA ARG A 145 25.69 -19.95 -2.08
C ARG A 145 27.05 -20.65 -1.90
N ALA A 146 27.10 -21.96 -2.17
CA ALA A 146 28.32 -22.75 -2.05
C ALA A 146 29.40 -22.28 -3.01
N ILE A 147 29.08 -22.06 -4.30
CA ILE A 147 30.05 -21.54 -5.28
C ILE A 147 30.54 -20.13 -4.93
N ALA A 148 29.64 -19.29 -4.41
CA ALA A 148 30.04 -17.97 -3.95
C ALA A 148 31.05 -18.06 -2.79
N ALA A 149 30.83 -18.96 -1.84
CA ALA A 149 31.73 -19.18 -0.73
C ALA A 149 33.11 -19.69 -1.22
N GLU A 150 33.15 -20.64 -2.17
CA GLU A 150 34.41 -21.14 -2.77
C GLU A 150 35.19 -20.02 -3.47
N MET A 151 34.52 -19.24 -4.33
CA MET A 151 35.18 -18.15 -5.05
C MET A 151 35.62 -17.01 -4.12
N ARG A 152 34.84 -16.69 -3.09
CA ARG A 152 35.21 -15.69 -2.07
C ARG A 152 36.42 -16.13 -1.23
N ALA A 153 36.51 -17.42 -0.91
CA ALA A 153 37.68 -17.99 -0.22
C ALA A 153 38.96 -17.88 -1.03
N ALA A 154 38.86 -17.80 -2.37
CA ALA A 154 39.98 -17.56 -3.28
C ALA A 154 40.29 -16.06 -3.46
N GLY A 155 39.62 -15.15 -2.74
CA GLY A 155 39.83 -13.70 -2.79
C GLY A 155 39.03 -12.97 -3.87
N LEU A 156 38.10 -13.65 -4.59
CA LEU A 156 37.20 -13.01 -5.55
C LEU A 156 36.01 -12.36 -4.84
N GLN A 157 35.57 -11.20 -5.32
CA GLN A 157 34.26 -10.69 -4.96
C GLN A 157 33.21 -11.35 -5.86
N VAL A 158 32.17 -11.95 -5.25
CA VAL A 158 31.10 -12.63 -5.99
C VAL A 158 29.76 -12.12 -5.51
N GLU A 159 29.01 -11.59 -6.45
CA GLU A 159 27.68 -11.04 -6.21
C GLU A 159 26.68 -11.63 -7.22
N PHE A 160 25.39 -11.57 -6.84
CA PHE A 160 24.33 -12.13 -7.63
C PHE A 160 23.26 -11.10 -7.94
N SER A 161 22.65 -11.20 -9.12
CA SER A 161 21.41 -10.50 -9.43
C SER A 161 20.41 -11.46 -10.07
N GLY A 162 19.16 -11.04 -10.16
CA GLY A 162 18.06 -11.86 -10.66
C GLY A 162 17.21 -12.49 -9.55
N GLY A 163 15.98 -12.89 -9.90
CA GLY A 163 14.95 -13.28 -8.95
C GLY A 163 15.25 -14.51 -8.08
N VAL A 164 16.17 -15.39 -8.53
CA VAL A 164 16.50 -16.64 -7.80
C VAL A 164 17.23 -16.38 -6.49
N VAL A 165 18.02 -15.33 -6.44
CA VAL A 165 18.92 -15.04 -5.31
C VAL A 165 18.39 -13.89 -4.45
N ALA A 166 17.18 -13.39 -4.79
CA ALA A 166 16.58 -12.34 -3.98
C ALA A 166 16.68 -12.74 -2.50
N THR A 167 17.60 -12.08 -1.80
CA THR A 167 17.69 -12.23 -0.36
C THR A 167 16.35 -11.72 0.17
N THR A 168 15.55 -12.62 0.70
CA THR A 168 14.56 -12.21 1.70
C THR A 168 15.40 -11.60 2.82
N SER A 169 15.59 -10.29 2.76
CA SER A 169 16.06 -9.55 3.93
C SER A 169 15.18 -10.04 5.07
N ALA A 170 15.78 -10.52 6.15
CA ALA A 170 15.01 -10.82 7.33
C ALA A 170 14.25 -9.53 7.63
N GLU A 171 12.95 -9.52 7.34
CA GLU A 171 12.11 -8.36 7.55
C GLU A 171 12.31 -7.98 9.02
N GLY A 172 13.02 -6.90 9.26
CA GLY A 172 13.20 -6.39 10.60
C GLY A 172 11.80 -6.16 11.14
N ASN A 173 11.50 -6.61 12.37
CA ASN A 173 10.19 -6.46 13.00
C ASN A 173 9.85 -4.98 13.25
N THR A 174 9.97 -4.15 12.20
CA THR A 174 9.75 -2.70 12.25
C THR A 174 8.29 -2.36 12.55
N GLU A 175 7.36 -3.26 12.16
CA GLU A 175 5.94 -3.17 12.47
C GLU A 175 5.68 -3.15 13.97
N VAL A 176 6.49 -3.85 14.76
CA VAL A 176 6.38 -3.90 16.22
C VAL A 176 6.55 -2.51 16.83
N TYR A 177 7.43 -1.68 16.28
CA TYR A 177 7.59 -0.28 16.75
C TYR A 177 6.34 0.54 16.49
N GLY A 178 5.70 0.39 15.30
CA GLY A 178 4.44 1.06 14.99
C GLY A 178 3.32 0.65 15.94
N VAL A 179 3.20 -0.64 16.20
CA VAL A 179 2.24 -1.22 17.16
C VAL A 179 2.48 -0.69 18.57
N LEU A 180 3.74 -0.64 19.04
CA LEU A 180 4.08 -0.09 20.35
C LEU A 180 3.75 1.39 20.48
N ILE A 181 4.07 2.21 19.46
CA ILE A 181 3.75 3.63 19.47
C ILE A 181 2.22 3.84 19.46
N ALA A 182 1.50 3.07 18.61
CA ALA A 182 0.04 3.09 18.59
C ALA A 182 -0.56 2.73 19.96
N PHE A 183 -0.02 1.73 20.63
CA PHE A 183 -0.43 1.35 21.99
C PHE A 183 -0.19 2.50 23.00
N VAL A 184 0.96 3.16 22.94
CA VAL A 184 1.26 4.33 23.80
C VAL A 184 0.27 5.47 23.54
N VAL A 185 -0.01 5.78 22.27
CA VAL A 185 -1.00 6.81 21.91
C VAL A 185 -2.38 6.46 22.44
N LEU A 186 -2.81 5.19 22.33
CA LEU A 186 -4.08 4.69 22.89
C LEU A 186 -4.09 4.80 24.41
N ALA A 187 -3.00 4.41 25.09
CA ALA A 187 -2.90 4.49 26.54
C ALA A 187 -2.97 5.94 27.04
N ILE A 188 -2.35 6.89 26.33
CA ILE A 188 -2.45 8.33 26.62
C ILE A 188 -3.86 8.83 26.37
N THR A 189 -4.49 8.44 25.26
CA THR A 189 -5.83 8.90 24.88
C THR A 189 -6.90 8.43 25.87
N PHE A 190 -6.84 7.14 26.25
CA PHE A 190 -7.83 6.56 27.13
C PHE A 190 -7.48 6.65 28.62
N GLY A 191 -6.20 6.85 29.00
CA GLY A 191 -5.75 6.84 30.38
C GLY A 191 -5.93 5.48 31.07
N SER A 192 -6.10 4.40 30.32
CA SER A 192 -6.32 3.03 30.78
C SER A 192 -5.64 2.02 29.87
N LEU A 193 -4.85 1.13 30.43
CA LEU A 193 -4.16 0.07 29.68
C LEU A 193 -5.14 -0.96 29.10
N VAL A 194 -6.21 -1.28 29.82
CA VAL A 194 -7.25 -2.23 29.35
C VAL A 194 -7.96 -1.64 28.12
N SER A 195 -8.34 -0.36 28.19
CA SER A 195 -8.96 0.32 27.04
C SER A 195 -7.99 0.46 25.85
N ALA A 196 -6.69 0.60 26.08
CA ALA A 196 -5.70 0.65 25.01
C ALA A 196 -5.46 -0.74 24.38
N GLY A 197 -5.48 -1.80 25.19
CA GLY A 197 -5.26 -3.17 24.75
C GLY A 197 -6.37 -3.73 23.88
N LEU A 198 -7.61 -3.31 24.09
CA LEU A 198 -8.76 -3.84 23.35
C LEU A 198 -8.65 -3.58 21.81
N PRO A 199 -8.43 -2.36 21.31
CA PRO A 199 -8.24 -2.12 19.90
C PRO A 199 -7.04 -2.89 19.31
N MET A 200 -5.97 -3.05 20.07
CA MET A 200 -4.79 -3.81 19.64
C MET A 200 -5.12 -5.28 19.42
N ILE A 201 -5.74 -5.93 20.39
CA ILE A 201 -6.14 -7.35 20.28
C ILE A 201 -7.08 -7.55 19.11
N THR A 202 -8.04 -6.65 18.95
CA THR A 202 -9.02 -6.70 17.85
C THR A 202 -8.34 -6.59 16.49
N ALA A 203 -7.42 -5.64 16.35
CA ALA A 203 -6.67 -5.45 15.12
C ALA A 203 -5.77 -6.66 14.81
N LEU A 204 -5.07 -7.21 15.81
CA LEU A 204 -4.23 -8.40 15.65
C LEU A 204 -5.03 -9.64 15.23
N VAL A 205 -6.22 -9.84 15.78
CA VAL A 205 -7.11 -10.94 15.35
C VAL A 205 -7.57 -10.73 13.90
N GLY A 206 -7.95 -9.50 13.55
CA GLY A 206 -8.40 -9.18 12.19
C GLY A 206 -7.32 -9.33 11.13
N VAL A 207 -6.13 -8.80 11.43
CA VAL A 207 -4.95 -8.93 10.59
C VAL A 207 -4.50 -10.39 10.47
N GLY A 208 -4.46 -11.11 11.59
CA GLY A 208 -4.11 -12.53 11.60
C GLY A 208 -5.02 -13.35 10.69
N LEU A 209 -6.34 -13.13 10.75
CA LEU A 209 -7.32 -13.76 9.86
C LEU A 209 -7.10 -13.36 8.39
N GLY A 210 -6.83 -12.07 8.12
CA GLY A 210 -6.53 -11.58 6.77
C GLY A 210 -5.29 -12.23 6.18
N LEU A 211 -4.17 -12.22 6.93
CA LEU A 211 -2.90 -12.81 6.48
C LEU A 211 -2.98 -14.32 6.28
N LEU A 212 -3.57 -15.03 7.23
CA LEU A 212 -3.78 -16.49 7.09
C LEU A 212 -4.72 -16.81 5.93
N GLY A 213 -5.74 -15.98 5.69
CA GLY A 213 -6.62 -16.11 4.53
C GLY A 213 -5.88 -15.90 3.21
N ILE A 214 -5.04 -14.89 3.13
CA ILE A 214 -4.17 -14.63 1.97
C ILE A 214 -3.21 -15.82 1.76
N GLN A 215 -2.60 -16.32 2.83
CA GLN A 215 -1.71 -17.47 2.76
C GLN A 215 -2.44 -18.76 2.34
N ALA A 216 -3.65 -19.00 2.80
CA ALA A 216 -4.45 -20.15 2.35
C ALA A 216 -4.82 -20.06 0.86
N LEU A 217 -5.03 -18.83 0.34
CA LEU A 217 -5.35 -18.61 -1.07
C LEU A 217 -4.11 -18.66 -1.98
N SER A 218 -2.89 -18.50 -1.44
CA SER A 218 -1.65 -18.49 -2.23
C SER A 218 -1.36 -19.81 -2.96
N GLY A 219 -1.97 -20.91 -2.52
CA GLY A 219 -1.87 -22.19 -3.23
C GLY A 219 -2.75 -22.30 -4.48
N VAL A 220 -3.72 -21.41 -4.65
CA VAL A 220 -4.68 -21.43 -5.77
C VAL A 220 -4.50 -20.23 -6.69
N VAL A 221 -4.13 -19.08 -6.12
CA VAL A 221 -3.96 -17.79 -6.84
C VAL A 221 -2.52 -17.33 -6.68
N SER A 222 -1.88 -16.92 -7.78
CA SER A 222 -0.56 -16.28 -7.72
C SER A 222 -0.65 -14.92 -7.02
N LEU A 223 -0.13 -14.85 -5.80
CA LEU A 223 -0.16 -13.65 -4.98
C LEU A 223 1.17 -12.89 -5.11
N SER A 224 1.09 -11.57 -5.18
CA SER A 224 2.26 -10.70 -5.07
C SER A 224 2.87 -10.78 -3.67
N SER A 225 4.19 -10.79 -3.56
CA SER A 225 4.92 -10.75 -2.29
C SER A 225 4.61 -9.51 -1.44
N THR A 226 4.16 -8.40 -2.04
CA THR A 226 3.78 -7.16 -1.35
C THR A 226 2.33 -7.16 -0.83
N ALA A 227 1.47 -8.08 -1.30
CA ALA A 227 0.06 -8.11 -0.89
C ALA A 227 -0.15 -8.39 0.61
N PRO A 228 0.56 -9.33 1.26
CA PRO A 228 0.47 -9.54 2.70
C PRO A 228 0.85 -8.30 3.51
N THR A 229 1.93 -7.62 3.14
CA THR A 229 2.39 -6.41 3.84
C THR A 229 1.38 -5.27 3.74
N LEU A 230 0.78 -5.06 2.57
CA LEU A 230 -0.29 -4.08 2.39
C LEU A 230 -1.53 -4.42 3.23
N ALA A 231 -1.94 -5.69 3.24
CA ALA A 231 -3.05 -6.17 4.06
C ALA A 231 -2.76 -6.00 5.57
N LEU A 232 -1.52 -6.25 6.01
CA LEU A 232 -1.04 -6.00 7.37
C LEU A 232 -1.15 -4.51 7.73
N MET A 233 -0.59 -3.63 6.88
CA MET A 233 -0.60 -2.17 7.11
C MET A 233 -2.03 -1.64 7.25
N LEU A 234 -2.91 -1.98 6.31
CA LEU A 234 -4.29 -1.50 6.30
C LEU A 234 -5.12 -2.16 7.39
N GLY A 235 -5.02 -3.47 7.54
CA GLY A 235 -5.76 -4.21 8.56
C GLY A 235 -5.43 -3.74 9.97
N LEU A 236 -4.15 -3.45 10.25
CA LEU A 236 -3.72 -2.94 11.55
C LEU A 236 -4.24 -1.51 11.79
N ALA A 237 -4.03 -0.60 10.83
CA ALA A 237 -4.45 0.79 10.94
C ALA A 237 -5.97 0.90 11.12
N VAL A 238 -6.74 0.27 10.23
CA VAL A 238 -8.21 0.29 10.22
C VAL A 238 -8.79 -0.47 11.42
N GLY A 239 -8.16 -1.60 11.82
CA GLY A 239 -8.62 -2.42 12.94
C GLY A 239 -8.53 -1.72 14.28
N ILE A 240 -7.41 -1.01 14.51
CA ILE A 240 -7.24 -0.21 15.72
C ILE A 240 -8.28 0.93 15.73
N ASP A 241 -8.42 1.62 14.61
CA ASP A 241 -9.25 2.81 14.48
C ASP A 241 -10.75 2.50 14.67
N TYR A 242 -11.28 1.49 14.00
CA TYR A 242 -12.68 1.12 14.10
C TYR A 242 -13.06 0.63 15.51
N SER A 243 -12.17 -0.09 16.15
CA SER A 243 -12.34 -0.49 17.55
C SER A 243 -12.27 0.73 18.49
N LEU A 244 -11.42 1.71 18.19
CA LEU A 244 -11.31 2.97 18.92
C LEU A 244 -12.64 3.74 18.90
N PHE A 245 -13.32 3.83 17.75
CA PHE A 245 -14.59 4.54 17.63
C PHE A 245 -15.68 3.92 18.51
N ILE A 246 -15.87 2.60 18.42
CA ILE A 246 -16.90 1.89 19.23
C ILE A 246 -16.58 2.01 20.73
N LEU A 247 -15.32 1.80 21.11
CA LEU A 247 -14.87 1.91 22.50
C LEU A 247 -15.01 3.35 23.04
N SER A 248 -14.66 4.36 22.24
CA SER A 248 -14.80 5.76 22.64
C SER A 248 -16.26 6.11 22.92
N ARG A 249 -17.18 5.70 22.06
CA ARG A 249 -18.62 5.93 22.24
C ARG A 249 -19.17 5.19 23.46
N HIS A 250 -18.79 3.93 23.64
CA HIS A 250 -19.16 3.16 24.83
C HIS A 250 -18.69 3.85 26.12
N ARG A 251 -17.46 4.33 26.18
CA ARG A 251 -16.94 5.03 27.36
C ARG A 251 -17.63 6.37 27.62
N GLN A 252 -18.03 7.06 26.55
CA GLN A 252 -18.83 8.29 26.68
C GLN A 252 -20.19 7.98 27.31
N ASN A 253 -20.92 6.99 26.78
CA ASN A 253 -22.21 6.58 27.32
C ASN A 253 -22.12 6.12 28.79
N LEU A 254 -21.03 5.44 29.17
CA LEU A 254 -20.78 5.08 30.59
C LEU A 254 -20.54 6.31 31.47
N ALA A 255 -19.85 7.34 30.95
CA ALA A 255 -19.62 8.57 31.68
C ALA A 255 -20.93 9.37 31.90
N ASP A 256 -21.88 9.24 30.96
CA ASP A 256 -23.23 9.81 31.04
C ASP A 256 -24.17 9.00 31.93
N GLY A 257 -23.67 7.94 32.61
CA GLY A 257 -24.41 7.13 33.57
C GLY A 257 -25.21 5.96 33.00
N MET A 258 -25.06 5.64 31.72
CA MET A 258 -25.78 4.55 31.07
C MET A 258 -25.31 3.18 31.58
N ALA A 259 -26.20 2.21 31.67
CA ALA A 259 -25.87 0.81 32.03
C ALA A 259 -24.93 0.19 30.98
N VAL A 260 -24.05 -0.73 31.40
CA VAL A 260 -23.00 -1.31 30.54
C VAL A 260 -23.59 -1.94 29.28
N ASP A 261 -24.60 -2.77 29.41
CA ASP A 261 -25.21 -3.51 28.30
C ASP A 261 -25.90 -2.57 27.29
N ASP A 262 -26.63 -1.57 27.78
CA ASP A 262 -27.29 -0.56 26.95
C ASP A 262 -26.26 0.35 26.25
N SER A 263 -25.22 0.72 26.97
CA SER A 263 -24.10 1.48 26.42
C SER A 263 -23.38 0.75 25.28
N ILE A 264 -23.15 -0.57 25.41
CA ILE A 264 -22.54 -1.37 24.34
C ILE A 264 -23.48 -1.48 23.14
N ALA A 265 -24.77 -1.78 23.37
CA ALA A 265 -25.75 -1.91 22.31
C ALA A 265 -25.91 -0.60 21.53
N LEU A 266 -25.98 0.54 22.22
CA LEU A 266 -26.08 1.87 21.61
C LEU A 266 -24.79 2.26 20.87
N ALA A 267 -23.60 2.00 21.45
CA ALA A 267 -22.32 2.26 20.79
C ALA A 267 -22.18 1.44 19.51
N THR A 268 -22.61 0.17 19.51
CA THR A 268 -22.60 -0.69 18.32
C THR A 268 -23.59 -0.19 17.27
N ALA A 269 -24.76 0.31 17.67
CA ALA A 269 -25.77 0.85 16.75
C ALA A 269 -25.31 2.16 16.09
N THR A 270 -24.69 3.07 16.84
CA THR A 270 -24.29 4.41 16.40
C THR A 270 -22.89 4.42 15.79
N ALA A 271 -21.85 4.27 16.61
CA ALA A 271 -20.46 4.24 16.13
C ALA A 271 -20.19 3.04 15.22
N GLY A 272 -20.78 1.85 15.51
CA GLY A 272 -20.68 0.70 14.63
C GLY A 272 -21.32 0.92 13.26
N GLY A 273 -22.41 1.71 13.19
CA GLY A 273 -23.00 2.14 11.91
C GLY A 273 -22.03 2.93 11.04
N ALA A 274 -21.36 3.92 11.64
CA ALA A 274 -20.32 4.70 10.98
C ALA A 274 -19.15 3.80 10.53
N VAL A 275 -18.70 2.86 11.39
CA VAL A 275 -17.63 1.90 11.07
C VAL A 275 -18.00 0.99 9.87
N VAL A 276 -19.22 0.48 9.81
CA VAL A 276 -19.67 -0.35 8.67
C VAL A 276 -19.71 0.47 7.38
N PHE A 277 -20.21 1.70 7.44
CA PHE A 277 -20.24 2.58 6.28
C PHE A 277 -18.82 2.92 5.81
N ALA A 278 -17.96 3.32 6.74
CA ALA A 278 -16.57 3.63 6.53
C ALA A 278 -15.81 2.44 5.94
N GLY A 279 -15.92 1.27 6.55
CA GLY A 279 -15.28 0.06 6.04
C GLY A 279 -15.77 -0.36 4.65
N LEU A 280 -17.06 -0.14 4.36
CA LEU A 280 -17.60 -0.40 3.03
C LEU A 280 -16.98 0.54 1.97
N THR A 281 -16.77 1.81 2.28
CA THR A 281 -16.10 2.76 1.37
C THR A 281 -14.65 2.34 1.09
N VAL A 282 -13.91 1.89 2.12
CA VAL A 282 -12.54 1.36 1.96
C VAL A 282 -12.55 0.09 1.09
N VAL A 283 -13.46 -0.85 1.36
CA VAL A 283 -13.58 -2.10 0.59
C VAL A 283 -13.87 -1.81 -0.89
N ILE A 284 -14.82 -0.91 -1.18
CA ILE A 284 -15.15 -0.52 -2.55
C ILE A 284 -13.98 0.17 -3.23
N ALA A 285 -13.27 1.08 -2.55
CA ALA A 285 -12.12 1.78 -3.09
C ALA A 285 -10.96 0.84 -3.42
N LEU A 286 -10.69 -0.13 -2.55
CA LEU A 286 -9.67 -1.16 -2.79
C LEU A 286 -10.08 -2.14 -3.89
N ALA A 287 -11.34 -2.54 -3.95
CA ALA A 287 -11.87 -3.38 -5.01
C ALA A 287 -11.86 -2.66 -6.38
N ALA A 288 -12.02 -1.33 -6.40
CA ALA A 288 -11.94 -0.52 -7.61
C ALA A 288 -10.54 -0.56 -8.28
N LEU A 289 -9.48 -0.98 -7.56
CA LEU A 289 -8.17 -1.25 -8.16
C LEU A 289 -8.23 -2.30 -9.28
N SER A 290 -9.24 -3.18 -9.28
CA SER A 290 -9.47 -4.15 -10.35
C SER A 290 -9.80 -3.51 -11.71
N VAL A 291 -10.35 -2.28 -11.71
CA VAL A 291 -10.69 -1.54 -12.93
C VAL A 291 -9.45 -1.14 -13.74
N VAL A 292 -8.29 -1.05 -13.09
CA VAL A 292 -7.00 -0.77 -13.74
C VAL A 292 -6.62 -1.88 -14.74
N GLY A 293 -7.14 -3.11 -14.56
CA GLY A 293 -6.92 -4.23 -15.46
C GLY A 293 -5.51 -4.83 -15.40
N ILE A 294 -4.83 -4.65 -14.26
CA ILE A 294 -3.50 -5.23 -13.98
C ILE A 294 -3.67 -6.31 -12.91
N PRO A 295 -3.40 -7.58 -13.22
CA PRO A 295 -3.72 -8.70 -12.34
C PRO A 295 -3.15 -8.58 -10.94
N PHE A 296 -1.88 -8.18 -10.78
CA PHE A 296 -1.28 -8.07 -9.46
C PHE A 296 -1.93 -6.98 -8.59
N LEU A 297 -2.36 -5.85 -9.18
CA LEU A 297 -3.10 -4.80 -8.47
C LEU A 297 -4.50 -5.27 -8.08
N THR A 298 -5.16 -6.01 -8.96
CA THR A 298 -6.47 -6.61 -8.69
C THR A 298 -6.39 -7.55 -7.48
N VAL A 299 -5.43 -8.47 -7.50
CA VAL A 299 -5.23 -9.42 -6.39
C VAL A 299 -4.86 -8.71 -5.10
N MET A 300 -3.94 -7.74 -5.15
CA MET A 300 -3.50 -6.96 -4.00
C MET A 300 -4.65 -6.12 -3.42
N GLY A 301 -5.43 -5.45 -4.29
CA GLY A 301 -6.59 -4.66 -3.88
C GLY A 301 -7.69 -5.51 -3.25
N LEU A 302 -8.01 -6.67 -3.85
CA LEU A 302 -9.02 -7.58 -3.31
C LEU A 302 -8.58 -8.25 -2.00
N ALA A 303 -7.30 -8.61 -1.86
CA ALA A 303 -6.75 -9.15 -0.62
C ALA A 303 -6.84 -8.14 0.54
N ALA A 304 -6.47 -6.89 0.27
CA ALA A 304 -6.60 -5.79 1.22
C ALA A 304 -8.08 -5.50 1.54
N ALA A 305 -8.96 -5.46 0.54
CA ALA A 305 -10.40 -5.27 0.71
C ALA A 305 -11.02 -6.36 1.58
N ALA A 306 -10.67 -7.64 1.33
CA ALA A 306 -11.13 -8.77 2.13
C ALA A 306 -10.65 -8.66 3.60
N THR A 307 -9.39 -8.28 3.81
CA THR A 307 -8.84 -8.05 5.16
C THR A 307 -9.60 -6.95 5.89
N VAL A 308 -9.86 -5.81 5.23
CA VAL A 308 -10.65 -4.72 5.81
C VAL A 308 -12.08 -5.16 6.10
N ALA A 309 -12.73 -5.91 5.21
CA ALA A 309 -14.07 -6.45 5.44
C ALA A 309 -14.12 -7.37 6.68
N ILE A 310 -13.13 -8.25 6.85
CA ILE A 310 -12.98 -9.09 8.05
C ILE A 310 -12.85 -8.23 9.30
N VAL A 311 -11.99 -7.21 9.26
CA VAL A 311 -11.76 -6.26 10.37
C VAL A 311 -13.06 -5.54 10.76
N VAL A 312 -13.85 -5.08 9.78
CA VAL A 312 -15.16 -4.45 10.04
C VAL A 312 -16.11 -5.40 10.75
N VAL A 313 -16.22 -6.64 10.28
CA VAL A 313 -17.10 -7.66 10.91
C VAL A 313 -16.65 -7.96 12.34
N ILE A 314 -15.34 -8.04 12.58
CA ILE A 314 -14.76 -8.21 13.92
C ILE A 314 -15.10 -6.99 14.80
N ALA A 315 -14.96 -5.77 14.28
CA ALA A 315 -15.26 -4.56 15.04
C ALA A 315 -16.72 -4.52 15.54
N VAL A 316 -17.68 -4.94 14.71
CA VAL A 316 -19.12 -4.90 15.09
C VAL A 316 -19.62 -6.16 15.83
N THR A 317 -18.81 -7.23 15.91
CA THR A 317 -19.19 -8.49 16.58
C THR A 317 -18.29 -8.83 17.77
N PHE A 318 -16.98 -8.88 17.55
CA PHE A 318 -16.02 -9.28 18.58
C PHE A 318 -15.82 -8.18 19.64
N VAL A 319 -15.71 -6.89 19.21
CA VAL A 319 -15.52 -5.77 20.16
C VAL A 319 -16.70 -5.70 21.17
N PRO A 320 -17.99 -5.70 20.76
CA PRO A 320 -19.09 -5.72 21.71
C PRO A 320 -19.07 -6.93 22.66
N ALA A 321 -18.70 -8.12 22.17
CA ALA A 321 -18.58 -9.31 23.00
C ALA A 321 -17.48 -9.20 24.06
N VAL A 322 -16.30 -8.67 23.69
CA VAL A 322 -15.19 -8.45 24.62
C VAL A 322 -15.53 -7.35 25.62
N LEU A 323 -16.16 -6.25 25.19
CA LEU A 323 -16.64 -5.20 26.10
C LEU A 323 -17.62 -5.75 27.12
N ALA A 324 -18.55 -6.60 26.72
CA ALA A 324 -19.49 -7.28 27.62
C ALA A 324 -18.79 -8.26 28.59
N ALA A 325 -17.68 -8.89 28.16
CA ALA A 325 -16.89 -9.74 29.04
C ALA A 325 -16.07 -8.93 30.07
N LEU A 326 -15.59 -7.76 29.69
CA LEU A 326 -14.83 -6.85 30.55
C LEU A 326 -15.75 -6.07 31.52
N GLY A 327 -16.96 -5.73 31.09
CA GLY A 327 -17.92 -4.93 31.87
C GLY A 327 -17.30 -3.61 32.35
N THR A 328 -17.44 -3.30 33.63
CA THR A 328 -16.87 -2.06 34.23
C THR A 328 -15.34 -2.06 34.30
N ARG A 329 -14.67 -3.21 34.12
CA ARG A 329 -13.22 -3.32 34.10
C ARG A 329 -12.56 -2.68 32.87
N VAL A 330 -13.34 -2.27 31.88
CA VAL A 330 -12.84 -1.50 30.72
C VAL A 330 -12.05 -0.27 31.15
N ASN A 331 -12.38 0.34 32.29
CA ASN A 331 -11.67 1.49 32.88
C ASN A 331 -10.56 1.09 33.87
N ALA A 332 -10.24 -0.20 34.01
CA ALA A 332 -9.17 -0.67 34.91
C ALA A 332 -7.76 -0.34 34.35
N GLY A 333 -6.74 -0.43 35.20
CA GLY A 333 -5.36 -0.11 34.81
C GLY A 333 -5.16 1.39 34.58
N ARG A 334 -5.84 2.25 35.35
CA ARG A 334 -5.64 3.71 35.29
C ARG A 334 -4.22 4.07 35.65
N VAL A 335 -3.51 4.72 34.71
CA VAL A 335 -2.21 5.31 34.97
C VAL A 335 -2.40 6.64 35.66
N GLY A 336 -2.16 6.70 36.97
CA GLY A 336 -2.58 7.81 37.86
C GLY A 336 -2.18 9.23 37.40
N PHE A 337 -1.03 9.36 36.75
CA PHE A 337 -0.59 10.64 36.17
C PHE A 337 -1.38 11.02 34.91
N LEU A 338 -1.71 10.04 34.04
CA LEU A 338 -2.48 10.26 32.83
C LEU A 338 -3.98 10.42 33.15
N SER A 339 -4.52 9.68 34.10
CA SER A 339 -5.94 9.74 34.46
C SER A 339 -6.32 11.11 35.03
N ARG A 340 -5.45 11.75 35.83
CA ARG A 340 -5.67 13.13 36.33
C ARG A 340 -5.77 14.16 35.20
N ARG A 341 -4.95 14.03 34.14
CA ARG A 341 -5.04 14.91 32.96
C ARG A 341 -6.29 14.65 32.12
N VAL A 342 -6.71 13.40 32.01
CA VAL A 342 -7.92 13.02 31.27
C VAL A 342 -9.18 13.46 32.02
N THR A 343 -9.23 13.29 33.35
CA THR A 343 -10.37 13.71 34.19
C THR A 343 -10.46 15.24 34.26
N ALA A 344 -9.35 15.95 34.35
CA ALA A 344 -9.33 17.42 34.32
C ALA A 344 -9.77 18.01 32.95
N ALA A 345 -9.70 17.24 31.88
CA ALA A 345 -10.20 17.63 30.56
C ALA A 345 -11.69 17.30 30.34
N THR A 346 -12.27 16.45 31.19
CA THR A 346 -13.70 16.07 31.16
C THR A 346 -14.54 16.84 32.18
N SER A 347 -13.95 17.38 33.24
CA SER A 347 -14.66 18.25 34.19
C SER A 347 -14.85 19.68 33.65
N GLY A 348 -16.01 19.98 33.35
CA GLY A 348 -16.79 21.03 32.72
C GLY A 348 -16.32 22.48 32.65
N ASP A 349 -15.11 22.92 33.02
CA ASP A 349 -14.79 24.34 33.08
C ASP A 349 -13.49 24.79 32.38
N ARG A 350 -12.79 23.89 31.73
CA ARG A 350 -11.66 24.27 30.87
C ARG A 350 -12.03 24.06 29.40
N MET A 351 -11.93 25.14 28.60
CA MET A 351 -12.16 25.14 27.16
C MET A 351 -11.40 23.93 26.53
N ASN A 352 -12.16 22.97 26.07
CA ASN A 352 -11.67 21.73 25.42
C ASN A 352 -10.79 22.09 24.21
N PHE A 353 -9.71 21.31 23.94
CA PHE A 353 -8.79 21.55 22.81
C PHE A 353 -9.54 21.80 21.50
N GLY A 354 -10.55 20.97 21.18
CA GLY A 354 -11.35 21.13 19.97
C GLY A 354 -12.08 22.50 19.89
N ARG A 355 -12.61 22.99 21.02
CA ARG A 355 -13.28 24.30 21.10
C ARG A 355 -12.30 25.45 20.90
N ARG A 356 -11.11 25.38 21.49
CA ARG A 356 -10.05 26.39 21.29
C ARG A 356 -9.58 26.41 19.85
N TRP A 357 -9.30 25.21 19.29
CA TRP A 357 -8.83 25.06 17.92
C TRP A 357 -9.88 25.59 16.92
N SER A 358 -11.14 25.19 17.09
CA SER A 358 -12.27 25.71 16.30
C SER A 358 -12.34 27.23 16.36
N GLY A 359 -12.20 27.83 17.56
CA GLY A 359 -12.19 29.27 17.72
C GLY A 359 -11.08 29.98 16.93
N ILE A 360 -9.86 29.41 16.92
CA ILE A 360 -8.72 29.95 16.15
C ILE A 360 -8.99 29.85 14.64
N VAL A 361 -9.43 28.69 14.17
CA VAL A 361 -9.64 28.39 12.77
C VAL A 361 -10.80 29.19 12.16
N THR A 362 -11.88 29.41 12.94
CA THR A 362 -13.09 30.11 12.50
C THR A 362 -13.05 31.62 12.76
N ALA A 363 -12.05 32.09 13.49
CA ALA A 363 -11.91 33.56 13.75
C ALA A 363 -11.64 34.37 12.46
N LYS A 364 -10.76 33.81 11.58
CA LYS A 364 -10.44 34.40 10.26
C LYS A 364 -10.47 33.33 9.20
N PRO A 365 -11.66 32.80 8.81
CA PRO A 365 -11.76 31.58 8.04
C PRO A 365 -11.11 31.70 6.64
N TRP A 366 -11.18 32.85 5.97
CA TRP A 366 -10.52 33.10 4.70
C TRP A 366 -8.99 33.01 4.78
N LEU A 367 -8.42 33.57 5.87
CA LEU A 367 -6.97 33.47 6.10
C LEU A 367 -6.56 32.02 6.37
N THR A 368 -7.36 31.28 7.12
CA THR A 368 -7.13 29.86 7.40
C THR A 368 -7.14 29.05 6.10
N VAL A 369 -8.13 29.26 5.24
CA VAL A 369 -8.19 28.60 3.92
C VAL A 369 -6.96 28.94 3.09
N LEU A 370 -6.58 30.23 3.01
CA LEU A 370 -5.41 30.65 2.26
C LEU A 370 -4.11 29.98 2.77
N VAL A 371 -3.91 29.95 4.08
CA VAL A 371 -2.73 29.29 4.69
C VAL A 371 -2.73 27.79 4.40
N CYS A 372 -3.88 27.10 4.53
CA CYS A 372 -3.97 25.68 4.22
C CYS A 372 -3.67 25.38 2.75
N VAL A 373 -4.23 26.18 1.83
CA VAL A 373 -3.96 26.03 0.39
C VAL A 373 -2.48 26.29 0.09
N ALA A 374 -1.91 27.38 0.62
CA ALA A 374 -0.50 27.70 0.43
C ALA A 374 0.41 26.59 0.97
N ALA A 375 0.15 26.08 2.18
CA ALA A 375 0.90 24.97 2.75
C ALA A 375 0.80 23.71 1.87
N THR A 376 -0.40 23.37 1.41
CA THR A 376 -0.59 22.20 0.52
C THR A 376 0.16 22.38 -0.80
N VAL A 377 0.09 23.57 -1.42
CA VAL A 377 0.81 23.86 -2.66
C VAL A 377 2.31 23.71 -2.47
N VAL A 378 2.87 24.23 -1.38
CA VAL A 378 4.30 24.07 -1.07
C VAL A 378 4.68 22.60 -0.92
N LEU A 379 3.88 21.82 -0.19
CA LEU A 379 4.13 20.39 0.01
C LEU A 379 3.97 19.60 -1.29
N ALA A 380 3.11 20.03 -2.20
CA ALA A 380 2.84 19.38 -3.47
C ALA A 380 3.84 19.77 -4.58
N LEU A 381 4.57 20.86 -4.46
CA LEU A 381 5.50 21.34 -5.51
C LEU A 381 6.46 20.27 -6.03
N PRO A 382 7.10 19.43 -5.19
CA PRO A 382 7.99 18.38 -5.69
C PRO A 382 7.30 17.36 -6.59
N ALA A 383 5.98 17.14 -6.43
CA ALA A 383 5.23 16.21 -7.28
C ALA A 383 5.23 16.60 -8.77
N THR A 384 5.51 17.86 -9.12
CA THR A 384 5.64 18.31 -10.52
C THR A 384 6.81 17.65 -11.26
N SER A 385 7.80 17.15 -10.51
CA SER A 385 8.95 16.42 -11.05
C SER A 385 8.80 14.90 -10.94
N LEU A 386 7.60 14.39 -10.64
CA LEU A 386 7.32 12.97 -10.44
C LEU A 386 7.76 12.13 -11.65
N LYS A 387 8.65 11.18 -11.41
CA LYS A 387 9.04 10.13 -12.34
C LYS A 387 8.61 8.80 -11.78
N LEU A 388 7.89 8.05 -12.59
CA LEU A 388 7.38 6.73 -12.24
C LEU A 388 8.22 5.66 -12.92
N GLY A 389 8.55 4.60 -12.18
CA GLY A 389 9.27 3.45 -12.68
C GLY A 389 9.05 2.26 -11.76
N LEU A 390 9.39 1.05 -12.20
CA LEU A 390 9.50 -0.06 -11.28
C LEU A 390 10.90 -0.09 -10.69
N PRO A 391 11.06 -0.39 -9.40
CA PRO A 391 12.35 -0.47 -8.76
C PRO A 391 13.19 -1.57 -9.39
N ASP A 392 14.43 -1.25 -9.66
CA ASP A 392 15.48 -2.19 -10.08
C ASP A 392 16.49 -2.41 -8.93
N ASP A 393 17.52 -3.22 -9.19
CA ASP A 393 18.52 -3.51 -8.17
C ASP A 393 19.35 -2.27 -7.75
N SER A 394 19.25 -1.14 -8.48
CA SER A 394 19.88 0.14 -8.08
C SER A 394 19.24 0.76 -6.84
N SER A 395 17.98 0.43 -6.56
CA SER A 395 17.23 0.97 -5.42
C SER A 395 17.37 0.16 -4.14
N LYS A 396 18.01 -1.03 -4.22
CA LYS A 396 18.25 -1.89 -3.05
C LYS A 396 19.34 -1.35 -2.14
N PRO A 397 19.33 -1.70 -0.82
CA PRO A 397 20.41 -1.32 0.09
C PRO A 397 21.78 -1.81 -0.38
N SER A 398 22.84 -1.02 -0.15
CA SER A 398 24.22 -1.33 -0.54
C SER A 398 24.77 -2.61 0.12
N SER A 399 24.16 -3.05 1.21
CA SER A 399 24.46 -4.32 1.89
C SER A 399 24.01 -5.56 1.13
N THR A 400 23.10 -5.44 0.15
CA THR A 400 22.54 -6.57 -0.60
C THR A 400 23.47 -7.00 -1.75
N THR A 401 23.44 -8.30 -2.07
CA THR A 401 24.27 -8.83 -3.16
C THR A 401 23.82 -8.31 -4.53
N GLU A 402 22.51 -8.11 -4.69
CA GLU A 402 21.93 -7.61 -5.94
C GLU A 402 22.39 -6.18 -6.23
N ARG A 403 22.43 -5.31 -5.21
CA ARG A 403 22.94 -3.95 -5.37
C ARG A 403 24.43 -3.95 -5.72
N ARG A 404 25.24 -4.74 -5.04
CA ARG A 404 26.67 -4.84 -5.35
C ARG A 404 26.92 -5.42 -6.72
N ALA A 405 26.10 -6.39 -7.17
CA ALA A 405 26.14 -6.90 -8.54
C ALA A 405 25.83 -5.81 -9.56
N TYR A 406 24.79 -5.00 -9.30
CA TYR A 406 24.42 -3.85 -10.14
C TYR A 406 25.57 -2.85 -10.26
N ASP A 407 26.20 -2.49 -9.15
CA ASP A 407 27.30 -1.53 -9.11
C ASP A 407 28.54 -2.06 -9.87
N LEU A 408 28.89 -3.36 -9.71
CA LEU A 408 29.96 -4.01 -10.45
C LEU A 408 29.71 -4.04 -11.96
N LEU A 409 28.47 -4.38 -12.38
CA LEU A 409 28.10 -4.36 -13.80
C LEU A 409 28.18 -2.95 -14.36
N THR A 410 27.69 -1.96 -13.62
CA THR A 410 27.79 -0.55 -14.03
C THR A 410 29.26 -0.10 -14.17
N GLN A 411 30.11 -0.49 -13.23
CA GLN A 411 31.53 -0.18 -13.26
C GLN A 411 32.27 -0.83 -14.44
N GLY A 412 32.00 -2.12 -14.70
CA GLY A 412 32.75 -2.90 -15.71
C GLY A 412 32.25 -2.70 -17.13
N PHE A 413 30.96 -2.43 -17.32
CA PHE A 413 30.32 -2.49 -18.63
C PHE A 413 29.45 -1.28 -18.95
N GLY A 414 29.05 -0.52 -17.95
CA GLY A 414 28.10 0.58 -18.06
C GLY A 414 26.69 0.23 -17.56
N PRO A 415 25.86 1.25 -17.24
CA PRO A 415 24.59 1.06 -16.56
C PRO A 415 23.56 0.25 -17.35
N GLY A 416 23.62 0.26 -18.67
CA GLY A 416 22.65 -0.45 -19.52
C GLY A 416 22.75 -1.98 -19.46
N PHE A 417 23.90 -2.52 -19.01
CA PHE A 417 24.06 -3.97 -18.83
C PHE A 417 23.20 -4.53 -17.68
N ASN A 418 22.66 -3.67 -16.85
CA ASN A 418 21.71 -4.05 -15.80
C ASN A 418 20.27 -4.24 -16.33
N GLY A 419 19.98 -3.81 -17.56
CA GLY A 419 18.64 -3.89 -18.14
C GLY A 419 18.66 -4.19 -19.64
N PRO A 420 19.18 -5.34 -20.07
CA PRO A 420 19.18 -5.70 -21.48
C PRO A 420 17.76 -5.89 -21.99
N LEU A 421 17.54 -5.50 -23.25
CA LEU A 421 16.30 -5.71 -23.98
C LEU A 421 16.44 -6.99 -24.83
N THR A 422 15.33 -7.68 -25.01
CA THR A 422 15.25 -8.87 -25.88
C THR A 422 14.28 -8.58 -27.02
N LEU A 423 14.77 -8.54 -28.24
CA LEU A 423 13.94 -8.51 -29.44
C LEU A 423 13.63 -9.95 -29.85
N VAL A 424 12.36 -10.27 -29.97
CA VAL A 424 11.86 -11.57 -30.44
C VAL A 424 11.31 -11.39 -31.84
N VAL A 425 11.86 -12.12 -32.80
CA VAL A 425 11.43 -12.11 -34.21
C VAL A 425 10.83 -13.47 -34.54
N SER A 426 9.61 -13.50 -35.03
CA SER A 426 8.89 -14.71 -35.42
C SER A 426 8.46 -14.65 -36.87
N THR A 427 8.76 -15.72 -37.59
CA THR A 427 8.44 -15.91 -39.03
C THR A 427 7.58 -17.18 -39.17
N PRO A 428 6.28 -17.12 -38.85
CA PRO A 428 5.42 -18.31 -38.88
C PRO A 428 5.44 -18.96 -40.26
N GLY A 429 5.79 -20.27 -40.31
CA GLY A 429 5.87 -21.03 -41.58
C GLY A 429 7.17 -20.87 -42.38
N HIS A 430 8.15 -20.09 -41.87
CA HIS A 430 9.47 -19.89 -42.48
C HIS A 430 10.57 -20.23 -41.47
N THR A 431 11.78 -20.50 -41.95
CA THR A 431 12.93 -20.89 -41.11
C THR A 431 14.07 -19.86 -41.14
N ASP A 432 13.75 -18.61 -41.43
CA ASP A 432 14.71 -17.55 -41.67
C ASP A 432 14.74 -16.46 -40.53
N ALA A 433 14.08 -16.75 -39.42
CA ALA A 433 13.98 -15.82 -38.29
C ALA A 433 15.35 -15.30 -37.82
N ALA A 434 16.37 -16.15 -37.77
CA ALA A 434 17.74 -15.73 -37.39
C ALA A 434 18.38 -14.79 -38.40
N ALA A 435 18.14 -14.98 -39.70
CA ALA A 435 18.69 -14.13 -40.74
C ALA A 435 18.01 -12.73 -40.71
N LEU A 436 16.72 -12.68 -40.44
CA LEU A 436 15.98 -11.45 -40.27
C LEU A 436 16.42 -10.70 -39.01
N ALA A 437 16.53 -11.38 -37.88
CA ALA A 437 17.04 -10.81 -36.65
C ALA A 437 18.49 -10.29 -36.81
N GLY A 438 19.30 -10.97 -37.65
CA GLY A 438 20.66 -10.55 -37.98
C GLY A 438 20.74 -9.24 -38.80
N ARG A 439 19.78 -9.01 -39.70
CA ARG A 439 19.65 -7.71 -40.41
C ARG A 439 19.28 -6.59 -39.44
N SER A 440 18.27 -6.82 -38.61
CA SER A 440 17.88 -5.87 -37.55
C SER A 440 19.04 -5.58 -36.58
N ALA A 441 19.94 -6.55 -36.33
CA ALA A 441 21.11 -6.34 -35.48
C ALA A 441 22.07 -5.29 -36.04
N GLY A 442 22.25 -5.22 -37.38
CA GLY A 442 23.09 -4.22 -38.05
C GLY A 442 22.55 -2.81 -37.84
N ASP A 443 21.25 -2.62 -38.06
CA ASP A 443 20.59 -1.34 -37.90
C ASP A 443 20.59 -0.88 -36.44
N LEU A 444 20.32 -1.81 -35.51
CA LEU A 444 20.32 -1.52 -34.08
C LEU A 444 21.69 -1.20 -33.53
N ALA A 445 22.77 -1.76 -34.08
CA ALA A 445 24.13 -1.52 -33.61
C ALA A 445 24.57 -0.06 -33.80
N VAL A 446 23.99 0.68 -34.74
CA VAL A 446 24.24 2.09 -35.00
C VAL A 446 23.20 3.02 -34.39
N ALA A 447 22.16 2.48 -33.77
CA ALA A 447 21.09 3.26 -33.18
C ALA A 447 21.61 4.07 -31.96
N PRO A 448 21.09 5.27 -31.72
CA PRO A 448 21.39 6.03 -30.52
C PRO A 448 21.08 5.23 -29.25
N ASP A 449 21.91 5.39 -28.24
CA ASP A 449 21.78 4.71 -26.93
C ASP A 449 21.94 3.18 -26.95
N VAL A 450 22.43 2.56 -28.01
CA VAL A 450 22.79 1.14 -28.04
C VAL A 450 24.28 0.96 -27.72
N ALA A 451 24.61 0.17 -26.69
CA ALA A 451 25.95 -0.18 -26.27
C ALA A 451 26.47 -1.46 -26.97
N ALA A 452 25.60 -2.46 -27.08
CA ALA A 452 25.95 -3.73 -27.69
C ALA A 452 24.70 -4.44 -28.24
N VAL A 453 24.90 -5.21 -29.31
CA VAL A 453 23.89 -6.10 -29.88
C VAL A 453 24.48 -7.50 -29.91
N GLY A 454 23.74 -8.47 -29.39
CA GLY A 454 24.12 -9.87 -29.35
C GLY A 454 24.01 -10.53 -30.71
N LYS A 455 24.42 -11.79 -30.81
CA LYS A 455 24.15 -12.64 -31.98
C LYS A 455 22.72 -13.19 -31.92
N PRO A 456 22.00 -13.25 -33.05
CA PRO A 456 20.71 -13.88 -33.08
C PRO A 456 20.80 -15.38 -32.70
N VAL A 457 19.88 -15.84 -31.89
CA VAL A 457 19.75 -17.25 -31.49
C VAL A 457 18.37 -17.74 -31.93
N ALA A 458 18.33 -18.70 -32.87
CA ALA A 458 17.07 -19.29 -33.32
C ALA A 458 16.67 -20.49 -32.46
N ASN A 459 15.36 -20.74 -32.39
CA ASN A 459 14.84 -21.99 -31.85
C ASN A 459 15.16 -23.19 -32.79
N LYS A 460 14.83 -24.40 -32.35
CA LYS A 460 15.10 -25.64 -33.14
C LYS A 460 14.34 -25.66 -34.48
N ALA A 461 13.17 -25.02 -34.56
CA ALA A 461 12.37 -24.94 -35.76
C ALA A 461 12.85 -23.85 -36.74
N GLY A 462 13.64 -22.90 -36.30
CA GLY A 462 14.13 -21.79 -37.09
C GLY A 462 13.08 -20.69 -37.35
N ASP A 463 11.86 -20.84 -36.81
CA ASP A 463 10.73 -19.96 -37.02
C ASP A 463 10.68 -18.78 -35.99
N VAL A 464 11.45 -18.87 -34.93
CA VAL A 464 11.60 -17.78 -33.93
C VAL A 464 13.08 -17.56 -33.60
N ALA A 465 13.49 -16.30 -33.54
CA ALA A 465 14.84 -15.91 -33.12
C ALA A 465 14.79 -14.83 -32.04
N ILE A 466 15.72 -14.88 -31.12
CA ILE A 466 15.97 -13.86 -30.09
C ILE A 466 17.22 -13.11 -30.38
N LEU A 467 17.17 -11.77 -30.16
CA LEU A 467 18.29 -10.86 -30.30
C LEU A 467 18.39 -10.00 -29.05
N GLN A 468 19.51 -10.06 -28.35
CA GLN A 468 19.73 -9.24 -27.16
C GLN A 468 20.29 -7.87 -27.55
N VAL A 469 19.68 -6.82 -27.04
CA VAL A 469 20.09 -5.42 -27.25
C VAL A 469 20.40 -4.81 -25.90
N THR A 470 21.60 -4.31 -25.71
CA THR A 470 22.03 -3.69 -24.47
C THR A 470 22.07 -2.17 -24.66
N PRO A 471 21.25 -1.39 -23.94
CA PRO A 471 21.30 0.07 -23.95
C PRO A 471 22.62 0.60 -23.40
N ARG A 472 22.97 1.87 -23.67
CA ARG A 472 24.05 2.59 -22.99
C ARG A 472 23.60 3.15 -21.64
N SER A 473 22.38 3.65 -21.63
CA SER A 473 21.75 4.23 -20.45
C SER A 473 21.15 3.14 -19.54
N GLY A 474 20.91 3.49 -18.27
CA GLY A 474 20.37 2.54 -17.30
C GLY A 474 18.91 2.19 -17.55
N PRO A 475 18.43 1.09 -16.94
CA PRO A 475 17.07 0.54 -17.19
C PRO A 475 15.94 1.54 -16.97
N SER A 476 16.06 2.40 -15.96
CA SER A 476 15.03 3.39 -15.57
C SER A 476 15.21 4.76 -16.25
N SER A 477 16.15 4.89 -17.22
CA SER A 477 16.45 6.17 -17.86
C SER A 477 15.49 6.49 -19.02
N GLU A 478 15.27 7.78 -19.28
CA GLU A 478 14.49 8.24 -20.42
C GLU A 478 15.15 7.82 -21.78
N GLY A 479 16.49 7.71 -21.83
CA GLY A 479 17.19 7.21 -23.01
C GLY A 479 16.75 5.78 -23.36
N THR A 480 16.76 4.88 -22.38
CA THR A 480 16.30 3.49 -22.57
C THR A 480 14.82 3.43 -22.95
N LYS A 481 13.96 4.25 -22.33
CA LYS A 481 12.54 4.34 -22.69
C LYS A 481 12.34 4.77 -24.13
N THR A 482 13.09 5.79 -24.56
CA THR A 482 13.07 6.29 -25.96
C THR A 482 13.54 5.21 -26.93
N LEU A 483 14.63 4.50 -26.60
CA LEU A 483 15.17 3.40 -27.41
C LEU A 483 14.13 2.29 -27.57
N VAL A 484 13.44 1.86 -26.51
CA VAL A 484 12.37 0.86 -26.57
C VAL A 484 11.25 1.32 -27.51
N GLY A 485 10.84 2.61 -27.42
CA GLY A 485 9.84 3.19 -28.33
C GLY A 485 10.30 3.17 -29.80
N GLN A 486 11.56 3.50 -30.08
CA GLN A 486 12.14 3.46 -31.44
C GLN A 486 12.18 2.03 -31.98
N ILE A 487 12.64 1.05 -31.19
CA ILE A 487 12.67 -0.37 -31.60
C ILE A 487 11.25 -0.87 -31.90
N ARG A 488 10.26 -0.54 -31.08
CA ARG A 488 8.86 -0.90 -31.29
C ARG A 488 8.27 -0.30 -32.56
N THR A 489 8.62 0.95 -32.84
CA THR A 489 8.17 1.62 -34.06
C THR A 489 8.75 0.94 -35.30
N ALA A 490 10.06 0.63 -35.29
CA ALA A 490 10.72 -0.11 -36.35
C ALA A 490 10.16 -1.55 -36.49
N ALA A 491 9.90 -2.24 -35.37
CA ALA A 491 9.26 -3.55 -35.36
C ALA A 491 7.84 -3.54 -35.95
N ALA A 492 7.08 -2.46 -35.70
CA ALA A 492 5.74 -2.30 -36.27
C ALA A 492 5.80 -2.08 -37.80
N GLN A 493 6.75 -1.30 -38.29
CA GLN A 493 6.99 -1.11 -39.72
C GLN A 493 7.41 -2.43 -40.39
N PHE A 494 8.35 -3.13 -39.78
CA PHE A 494 8.82 -4.43 -40.26
C PHE A 494 7.68 -5.46 -40.35
N ARG A 495 6.76 -5.43 -39.43
CA ARG A 495 5.54 -6.26 -39.41
C ARG A 495 4.62 -5.91 -40.57
N ALA A 496 4.42 -4.61 -40.85
CA ALA A 496 3.57 -4.16 -41.91
C ALA A 496 4.11 -4.49 -43.30
N GLU A 497 5.44 -4.41 -43.50
CA GLU A 497 6.11 -4.63 -44.78
C GLU A 497 6.35 -6.11 -45.10
N GLN A 498 6.66 -6.93 -44.13
CA GLN A 498 7.14 -8.29 -44.34
C GLN A 498 6.24 -9.37 -43.69
N GLY A 499 5.16 -8.99 -43.00
CA GLY A 499 4.27 -9.93 -42.29
C GLY A 499 4.95 -10.67 -41.12
N VAL A 500 6.15 -10.23 -40.74
CA VAL A 500 6.95 -10.82 -39.66
C VAL A 500 6.51 -10.24 -38.32
N GLN A 501 6.37 -11.08 -37.31
CA GLN A 501 6.08 -10.62 -35.97
C GLN A 501 7.38 -10.30 -35.25
N ALA A 502 7.52 -9.08 -34.76
CA ALA A 502 8.66 -8.63 -33.96
C ALA A 502 8.16 -7.93 -32.70
N TYR A 503 8.69 -8.31 -31.55
CA TYR A 503 8.29 -7.82 -30.23
C TYR A 503 9.50 -7.55 -29.35
N VAL A 504 9.42 -6.50 -28.52
CA VAL A 504 10.46 -6.17 -27.54
C VAL A 504 10.02 -6.61 -26.15
N THR A 505 10.87 -7.36 -25.47
CA THR A 505 10.65 -7.84 -24.11
C THR A 505 11.94 -7.73 -23.27
N GLY A 506 11.96 -8.36 -22.12
CA GLY A 506 12.97 -8.23 -21.06
C GLY A 506 12.45 -7.38 -19.90
N THR A 507 13.08 -7.51 -18.75
CA THR A 507 12.62 -6.85 -17.51
C THR A 507 12.40 -5.35 -17.71
N THR A 508 13.31 -4.67 -18.41
CA THR A 508 13.21 -3.23 -18.69
C THR A 508 12.01 -2.89 -19.56
N ALA A 509 11.78 -3.61 -20.66
CA ALA A 509 10.63 -3.36 -21.53
C ALA A 509 9.31 -3.67 -20.82
N SER A 510 9.24 -4.76 -20.04
CA SER A 510 8.10 -5.10 -19.21
C SER A 510 7.79 -4.01 -18.17
N ASN A 511 8.82 -3.46 -17.52
CA ASN A 511 8.68 -2.37 -16.56
C ASN A 511 8.13 -1.08 -17.21
N ILE A 512 8.55 -0.79 -18.44
CA ILE A 512 8.02 0.34 -19.22
C ILE A 512 6.54 0.11 -19.53
N ASP A 513 6.17 -1.09 -20.00
CA ASP A 513 4.77 -1.45 -20.29
C ASP A 513 3.87 -1.34 -19.06
N VAL A 514 4.34 -1.80 -17.89
CA VAL A 514 3.64 -1.62 -16.61
C VAL A 514 3.40 -0.15 -16.32
N SER A 515 4.45 0.66 -16.41
CA SER A 515 4.39 2.09 -16.10
C SER A 515 3.44 2.83 -17.05
N ASP A 516 3.50 2.53 -18.34
CA ASP A 516 2.64 3.16 -19.36
C ASP A 516 1.16 2.73 -19.19
N LYS A 517 0.91 1.46 -18.86
CA LYS A 517 -0.44 0.96 -18.55
C LYS A 517 -1.03 1.63 -17.33
N LEU A 518 -0.24 1.77 -16.27
CA LEU A 518 -0.65 2.45 -15.05
C LEU A 518 -0.92 3.94 -15.28
N ALA A 519 -0.03 4.61 -15.99
CA ALA A 519 -0.20 6.03 -16.34
C ALA A 519 -1.48 6.26 -17.17
N SER A 520 -1.79 5.37 -18.11
CA SER A 520 -3.01 5.46 -18.93
C SER A 520 -4.29 5.15 -18.15
N ALA A 521 -4.22 4.29 -17.12
CA ALA A 521 -5.36 3.93 -16.28
C ALA A 521 -5.65 4.96 -15.18
N LEU A 522 -4.64 5.74 -14.76
CA LEU A 522 -4.73 6.68 -13.63
C LEU A 522 -5.88 7.70 -13.77
N PRO A 523 -6.11 8.38 -14.93
CA PRO A 523 -7.18 9.34 -15.06
C PRO A 523 -8.56 8.70 -14.89
N LEU A 524 -8.79 7.54 -15.50
CA LEU A 524 -10.05 6.81 -15.38
C LEU A 524 -10.30 6.38 -13.94
N PHE A 525 -9.29 5.85 -13.28
CA PHE A 525 -9.37 5.44 -11.88
C PHE A 525 -9.67 6.64 -10.95
N LEU A 526 -9.02 7.79 -11.18
CA LEU A 526 -9.28 9.01 -10.41
C LEU A 526 -10.71 9.51 -10.59
N VAL A 527 -11.23 9.54 -11.82
CA VAL A 527 -12.62 9.93 -12.11
C VAL A 527 -13.61 8.99 -11.41
N LEU A 528 -13.34 7.68 -11.43
CA LEU A 528 -14.17 6.68 -10.78
C LEU A 528 -14.22 6.90 -9.26
N ILE A 529 -13.06 7.11 -8.62
CA ILE A 529 -12.98 7.35 -7.17
C ILE A 529 -13.65 8.68 -6.79
N ILE A 530 -13.44 9.75 -7.55
CA ILE A 530 -14.10 11.04 -7.32
C ILE A 530 -15.64 10.91 -7.48
N GLY A 531 -16.08 10.22 -8.54
CA GLY A 531 -17.51 9.97 -8.75
C GLY A 531 -18.14 9.19 -7.62
N LEU A 532 -17.46 8.13 -7.15
CA LEU A 532 -17.88 7.33 -6.00
C LEU A 532 -17.97 8.18 -4.72
N ALA A 533 -16.95 9.02 -4.47
CA ALA A 533 -16.93 9.96 -3.36
C ALA A 533 -18.15 10.89 -3.36
N LEU A 534 -18.39 11.54 -4.49
CA LEU A 534 -19.49 12.48 -4.65
C LEU A 534 -20.84 11.80 -4.40
N VAL A 535 -21.05 10.61 -4.97
CA VAL A 535 -22.31 9.86 -4.81
C VAL A 535 -22.51 9.42 -3.37
N LEU A 536 -21.50 8.75 -2.77
CA LEU A 536 -21.61 8.21 -1.40
C LEU A 536 -21.85 9.33 -0.38
N LEU A 537 -21.05 10.40 -0.42
CA LEU A 537 -21.21 11.51 0.52
C LEU A 537 -22.49 12.33 0.28
N MET A 538 -22.95 12.43 -0.99
CA MET A 538 -24.23 13.08 -1.29
C MET A 538 -25.39 12.31 -0.69
N VAL A 539 -25.37 10.98 -0.77
CA VAL A 539 -26.39 10.12 -0.15
C VAL A 539 -26.40 10.27 1.39
N VAL A 540 -25.22 10.31 1.99
CA VAL A 540 -25.08 10.40 3.46
C VAL A 540 -25.48 11.78 4.00
N PHE A 541 -24.93 12.85 3.41
CA PHE A 541 -25.09 14.20 3.96
C PHE A 541 -26.24 14.97 3.38
N ARG A 542 -26.87 14.47 2.32
CA ARG A 542 -27.95 15.20 1.61
C ARG A 542 -27.57 16.65 1.33
N SER A 543 -26.35 16.83 0.85
CA SER A 543 -25.74 18.11 0.53
C SER A 543 -24.89 17.98 -0.71
N LEU A 544 -24.77 19.05 -1.49
CA LEU A 544 -23.90 19.09 -2.68
C LEU A 544 -22.50 19.63 -2.32
N LEU A 545 -22.44 20.54 -1.38
CA LEU A 545 -21.22 21.26 -1.03
C LEU A 545 -20.29 20.43 -0.16
N VAL A 546 -20.85 19.59 0.72
CA VAL A 546 -20.07 18.70 1.59
C VAL A 546 -19.25 17.69 0.79
N PRO A 547 -19.81 16.95 -0.18
CA PRO A 547 -19.03 16.07 -1.05
C PRO A 547 -17.95 16.82 -1.84
N LEU A 548 -18.30 17.97 -2.41
CA LEU A 548 -17.35 18.75 -3.22
C LEU A 548 -16.12 19.19 -2.42
N LYS A 549 -16.32 19.76 -1.22
CA LYS A 549 -15.20 20.13 -0.35
C LYS A 549 -14.36 18.94 0.10
N ALA A 550 -15.01 17.78 0.34
CA ALA A 550 -14.32 16.57 0.74
C ALA A 550 -13.41 16.06 -0.37
N VAL A 551 -13.88 16.06 -1.62
CA VAL A 551 -13.06 15.69 -2.80
C VAL A 551 -11.87 16.64 -2.96
N VAL A 552 -12.07 17.96 -2.83
CA VAL A 552 -10.96 18.93 -2.90
C VAL A 552 -9.94 18.68 -1.80
N GLY A 553 -10.38 18.46 -0.55
CA GLY A 553 -9.50 18.14 0.57
C GLY A 553 -8.72 16.84 0.34
N PHE A 554 -9.37 15.82 -0.19
CA PHE A 554 -8.75 14.56 -0.57
C PHE A 554 -7.66 14.73 -1.64
N LEU A 555 -7.93 15.51 -2.69
CA LEU A 555 -6.94 15.82 -3.72
C LEU A 555 -5.73 16.58 -3.15
N PHE A 556 -5.96 17.47 -2.20
CA PHE A 556 -4.88 18.16 -1.48
C PHE A 556 -4.01 17.19 -0.69
N SER A 557 -4.63 16.23 0.01
CA SER A 557 -3.89 15.20 0.76
C SER A 557 -3.04 14.31 -0.14
N ILE A 558 -3.56 13.90 -1.31
CA ILE A 558 -2.80 13.12 -2.31
C ILE A 558 -1.64 13.95 -2.86
N ALA A 559 -1.90 15.18 -3.29
CA ALA A 559 -0.88 16.03 -3.91
C ALA A 559 0.28 16.31 -2.94
N ALA A 560 -0.03 16.64 -1.69
CA ALA A 560 0.97 16.85 -0.65
C ALA A 560 1.75 15.57 -0.32
N SER A 561 1.05 14.42 -0.24
CA SER A 561 1.66 13.13 0.02
C SER A 561 2.64 12.73 -1.08
N LEU A 562 2.23 12.81 -2.35
CA LEU A 562 3.10 12.56 -3.49
C LEU A 562 4.29 13.53 -3.52
N GLY A 563 4.05 14.83 -3.23
CA GLY A 563 5.11 15.82 -3.22
C GLY A 563 6.20 15.49 -2.18
N ILE A 564 5.82 15.20 -0.95
CA ILE A 564 6.79 14.81 0.09
C ILE A 564 7.50 13.50 -0.27
N THR A 565 6.79 12.54 -0.84
CA THR A 565 7.39 11.26 -1.24
C THR A 565 8.41 11.46 -2.36
N VAL A 566 8.11 12.30 -3.36
CA VAL A 566 9.07 12.71 -4.41
C VAL A 566 10.28 13.44 -3.81
N PHE A 567 10.05 14.37 -2.87
CA PHE A 567 11.11 15.11 -2.20
C PHE A 567 12.11 14.21 -1.49
N VAL A 568 11.61 13.15 -0.82
CA VAL A 568 12.45 12.21 -0.08
C VAL A 568 13.09 11.16 -0.99
N PHE A 569 12.29 10.41 -1.75
CA PHE A 569 12.76 9.23 -2.47
C PHE A 569 13.34 9.53 -3.85
N GLN A 570 12.82 10.54 -4.55
CA GLN A 570 13.29 10.85 -5.90
C GLN A 570 14.36 11.93 -5.92
N GLN A 571 14.19 12.98 -5.08
CA GLN A 571 15.16 14.07 -5.00
C GLN A 571 16.25 13.81 -3.94
N GLY A 572 16.07 12.78 -3.08
CA GLY A 572 17.08 12.36 -2.10
C GLY A 572 17.18 13.26 -0.84
N HIS A 573 16.28 14.23 -0.68
CA HIS A 573 16.30 15.09 0.50
C HIS A 573 15.89 14.31 1.75
N LEU A 574 16.56 14.55 2.87
CA LEU A 574 16.32 13.82 4.11
C LEU A 574 16.58 12.30 4.02
N GLY A 575 17.26 11.81 2.98
CA GLY A 575 17.52 10.39 2.77
C GLY A 575 18.18 9.72 3.97
N GLY A 576 19.11 10.39 4.65
CA GLY A 576 19.75 9.85 5.86
C GLY A 576 18.79 9.64 7.04
N LEU A 577 17.69 10.42 7.16
CA LEU A 577 16.69 10.24 8.20
C LEU A 577 15.80 9.01 7.94
N PHE A 578 15.52 8.74 6.67
CA PHE A 578 14.63 7.66 6.23
C PHE A 578 15.37 6.43 5.71
N ASN A 579 16.71 6.39 5.88
CA ASN A 579 17.57 5.32 5.38
C ASN A 579 17.33 5.05 3.88
N VAL A 580 17.23 6.12 3.08
CA VAL A 580 17.16 6.09 1.62
C VAL A 580 18.56 6.32 1.08
N GLU A 581 19.24 5.25 0.71
CA GLU A 581 20.63 5.30 0.26
C GLU A 581 20.76 5.85 -1.18
N THR A 582 19.77 5.57 -2.01
CA THR A 582 19.76 5.99 -3.43
C THR A 582 18.44 6.65 -3.81
N ALA A 583 18.55 7.83 -4.39
CA ALA A 583 17.41 8.49 -5.01
C ALA A 583 17.06 7.80 -6.34
N GLY A 584 15.77 7.57 -6.58
CA GLY A 584 15.28 6.89 -7.78
C GLY A 584 13.82 7.23 -8.09
N PRO A 585 13.29 6.76 -9.21
CA PRO A 585 11.88 6.95 -9.56
C PRO A 585 10.98 6.30 -8.52
N LEU A 586 9.80 6.87 -8.31
CA LEU A 586 8.77 6.26 -7.46
C LEU A 586 8.12 5.08 -8.17
N VAL A 587 7.69 4.11 -7.37
CA VAL A 587 7.00 2.92 -7.89
C VAL A 587 5.77 3.32 -8.69
N SER A 588 5.66 2.85 -9.92
CA SER A 588 4.61 3.24 -10.88
C SER A 588 3.19 3.04 -10.37
N PHE A 589 2.94 2.05 -9.52
CA PHE A 589 1.61 1.79 -8.96
C PHE A 589 1.31 2.58 -7.67
N LEU A 590 2.30 3.30 -7.11
CA LEU A 590 2.12 4.07 -5.87
C LEU A 590 0.97 5.10 -5.96
N PRO A 591 0.84 5.92 -7.02
CA PRO A 591 -0.25 6.89 -7.09
C PRO A 591 -1.64 6.23 -7.08
N VAL A 592 -1.80 5.12 -7.80
CA VAL A 592 -3.07 4.38 -7.87
C VAL A 592 -3.43 3.78 -6.51
N LEU A 593 -2.47 3.15 -5.83
CA LEU A 593 -2.64 2.63 -4.48
C LEU A 593 -2.97 3.74 -3.48
N LEU A 594 -2.20 4.82 -3.53
CA LEU A 594 -2.37 5.96 -2.63
C LEU A 594 -3.78 6.57 -2.75
N ILE A 595 -4.26 6.77 -3.99
CA ILE A 595 -5.61 7.26 -4.26
C ILE A 595 -6.65 6.33 -3.65
N GLY A 596 -6.58 5.02 -3.89
CA GLY A 596 -7.56 4.06 -3.38
C GLY A 596 -7.57 3.97 -1.86
N ILE A 597 -6.40 3.88 -1.24
CA ILE A 597 -6.25 3.72 0.21
C ILE A 597 -6.62 5.01 0.95
N LEU A 598 -6.04 6.15 0.55
CA LEU A 598 -6.33 7.44 1.19
C LEU A 598 -7.79 7.82 1.00
N PHE A 599 -8.42 7.50 -0.14
CA PHE A 599 -9.85 7.72 -0.31
C PHE A 599 -10.67 7.02 0.77
N GLY A 600 -10.43 5.72 0.96
CA GLY A 600 -11.12 4.95 1.99
C GLY A 600 -10.93 5.55 3.37
N LEU A 601 -9.68 5.74 3.80
CA LEU A 601 -9.34 6.30 5.12
C LEU A 601 -9.81 7.76 5.29
N ALA A 602 -9.77 8.54 4.21
CA ALA A 602 -10.20 9.92 4.24
C ALA A 602 -11.72 10.03 4.42
N MET A 603 -12.53 9.19 3.82
CA MET A 603 -13.99 9.27 3.93
C MET A 603 -14.49 8.99 5.35
N ASP A 604 -13.83 8.11 6.08
CA ASP A 604 -14.22 7.69 7.43
C ASP A 604 -14.31 8.87 8.40
N TYR A 605 -13.27 9.68 8.46
CA TYR A 605 -13.23 10.84 9.36
C TYR A 605 -14.09 11.98 8.86
N GLU A 606 -14.24 12.16 7.55
CA GLU A 606 -15.14 13.16 6.99
C GLU A 606 -16.58 12.88 7.45
N VAL A 607 -17.00 11.62 7.33
CA VAL A 607 -18.32 11.20 7.78
C VAL A 607 -18.49 11.45 9.27
N PHE A 608 -17.49 11.05 10.08
CA PHE A 608 -17.57 11.20 11.54
C PHE A 608 -17.61 12.65 12.02
N LEU A 609 -16.79 13.52 11.44
CA LEU A 609 -16.76 14.95 11.82
C LEU A 609 -18.03 15.68 11.36
N VAL A 610 -18.36 15.51 10.08
CA VAL A 610 -19.43 16.31 9.46
C VAL A 610 -20.81 15.86 9.93
N SER A 611 -21.02 14.55 10.24
CA SER A 611 -22.28 14.12 10.83
C SER A 611 -22.50 14.72 12.20
N ARG A 612 -21.48 14.80 13.07
CA ARG A 612 -21.60 15.49 14.36
C ARG A 612 -21.89 16.97 14.24
N ILE A 613 -21.27 17.64 13.28
CA ILE A 613 -21.59 19.07 13.00
C ILE A 613 -23.04 19.18 12.51
N ARG A 614 -23.50 18.26 11.66
CA ARG A 614 -24.86 18.26 11.12
C ARG A 614 -25.90 18.00 12.20
N GLU A 615 -25.67 17.04 13.11
CA GLU A 615 -26.52 16.76 14.26
C GLU A 615 -26.80 18.03 15.06
N HIS A 616 -25.74 18.73 15.49
CA HIS A 616 -25.89 20.00 16.21
C HIS A 616 -26.53 21.12 15.39
N TYR A 617 -26.30 21.15 14.07
CA TYR A 617 -26.93 22.14 13.19
C TYR A 617 -28.43 21.92 13.04
N VAL A 618 -28.89 20.68 12.97
CA VAL A 618 -30.33 20.37 12.86
C VAL A 618 -31.07 20.79 14.14
N ASP A 619 -30.45 20.64 15.32
CA ASP A 619 -31.06 20.92 16.59
C ASP A 619 -31.10 22.46 16.89
N HIS A 620 -30.03 23.20 16.52
CA HIS A 620 -29.87 24.61 16.94
C HIS A 620 -29.90 25.62 15.78
N HIS A 621 -29.83 25.20 14.53
CA HIS A 621 -29.82 26.01 13.31
C HIS A 621 -28.72 27.11 13.25
N ASP A 622 -27.69 27.08 14.14
CA ASP A 622 -26.53 27.95 14.09
C ASP A 622 -25.29 27.19 13.55
N PRO A 623 -24.81 27.57 12.34
CA PRO A 623 -23.63 26.92 11.77
C PRO A 623 -22.36 27.12 12.62
N SER A 624 -22.22 28.23 13.32
CA SER A 624 -21.01 28.53 14.10
C SER A 624 -20.95 27.70 15.37
N GLU A 625 -22.07 27.62 16.07
CA GLU A 625 -22.21 26.79 17.26
C GLU A 625 -22.07 25.33 16.92
N ALA A 626 -22.73 24.88 15.85
CA ALA A 626 -22.63 23.50 15.35
C ALA A 626 -21.17 23.06 15.03
N ILE A 627 -20.39 23.91 14.36
CA ILE A 627 -18.97 23.67 14.08
C ILE A 627 -18.18 23.54 15.40
N THR A 628 -18.41 24.47 16.33
CA THR A 628 -17.69 24.51 17.62
C THR A 628 -18.01 23.28 18.47
N ALA A 629 -19.30 22.91 18.56
CA ALA A 629 -19.76 21.74 19.31
C ALA A 629 -19.29 20.42 18.68
N GLY A 630 -19.40 20.28 17.35
CA GLY A 630 -18.90 19.12 16.62
C GLY A 630 -17.39 18.93 16.80
N MET A 631 -16.61 20.00 16.69
CA MET A 631 -15.16 19.94 16.94
C MET A 631 -14.82 19.65 18.39
N ALA A 632 -15.57 20.18 19.37
CA ALA A 632 -15.34 19.90 20.78
C ALA A 632 -15.46 18.42 21.13
N THR A 633 -16.38 17.71 20.47
CA THR A 633 -16.65 16.29 20.71
C THR A 633 -15.73 15.37 19.91
N THR A 634 -15.33 15.73 18.67
CA THR A 634 -14.63 14.84 17.75
C THR A 634 -13.12 15.05 17.65
N ALA A 635 -12.62 16.28 17.89
CA ALA A 635 -11.22 16.62 17.65
C ALA A 635 -10.23 15.70 18.40
N ARG A 636 -10.52 15.29 19.62
CA ARG A 636 -9.65 14.39 20.39
C ARG A 636 -9.55 12.99 19.76
N VAL A 637 -10.67 12.47 19.29
CA VAL A 637 -10.73 11.14 18.67
C VAL A 637 -10.01 11.17 17.33
N ILE A 638 -10.27 12.19 16.49
CA ILE A 638 -9.59 12.37 15.20
C ILE A 638 -8.07 12.51 15.37
N THR A 639 -7.63 13.32 16.36
CA THR A 639 -6.19 13.47 16.64
C THR A 639 -5.56 12.15 17.07
N ALA A 640 -6.20 11.41 17.96
CA ALA A 640 -5.68 10.12 18.41
C ALA A 640 -5.58 9.11 17.27
N ALA A 641 -6.65 8.97 16.50
CA ALA A 641 -6.72 8.07 15.37
C ALA A 641 -5.73 8.45 14.26
N GLY A 642 -5.60 9.73 13.93
CA GLY A 642 -4.59 10.22 13.00
C GLY A 642 -3.17 9.90 13.45
N LEU A 643 -2.84 10.13 14.73
CA LEU A 643 -1.52 9.79 15.28
C LEU A 643 -1.24 8.29 15.27
N ILE A 644 -2.24 7.46 15.56
CA ILE A 644 -2.12 6.00 15.51
C ILE A 644 -1.80 5.56 14.08
N MET A 645 -2.57 6.03 13.09
CA MET A 645 -2.35 5.66 11.70
C MET A 645 -1.00 6.15 11.18
N ILE A 646 -0.61 7.39 11.49
CA ILE A 646 0.71 7.93 11.16
C ILE A 646 1.81 7.06 11.77
N SER A 647 1.64 6.58 13.00
CA SER A 647 2.61 5.71 13.67
C SER A 647 2.69 4.33 13.01
N VAL A 648 1.54 3.75 12.66
CA VAL A 648 1.48 2.44 11.99
C VAL A 648 2.10 2.52 10.61
N PHE A 649 1.67 3.46 9.75
CA PHE A 649 2.25 3.60 8.40
C PHE A 649 3.71 4.07 8.46
N GLY A 650 4.03 4.96 9.39
CA GLY A 650 5.38 5.49 9.59
C GLY A 650 6.40 4.43 10.02
N SER A 651 5.99 3.35 10.69
CA SER A 651 6.90 2.27 11.08
C SER A 651 7.49 1.54 9.88
N PHE A 652 6.74 1.43 8.79
CA PHE A 652 7.20 0.78 7.56
C PHE A 652 8.28 1.58 6.81
N ILE A 653 8.46 2.86 7.14
CA ILE A 653 9.54 3.68 6.57
C ILE A 653 10.92 3.15 6.97
N PHE A 654 11.02 2.49 8.11
CA PHE A 654 12.28 1.97 8.67
C PHE A 654 12.60 0.53 8.23
N GLY A 655 11.75 -0.11 7.42
CA GLY A 655 12.01 -1.40 6.80
C GLY A 655 13.15 -1.32 5.76
N ASP A 656 13.49 -2.42 5.09
CA ASP A 656 14.57 -2.48 4.09
C ASP A 656 14.05 -2.31 2.64
N ASP A 657 12.80 -2.64 2.39
CA ASP A 657 12.19 -2.57 1.06
C ASP A 657 11.81 -1.14 0.66
N ALA A 658 12.40 -0.61 -0.41
CA ALA A 658 12.18 0.75 -0.89
C ALA A 658 10.71 1.00 -1.33
N VAL A 659 10.01 -0.03 -1.82
CA VAL A 659 8.61 0.04 -2.22
C VAL A 659 7.74 0.26 -0.99
N ILE A 660 7.91 -0.60 0.02
CA ILE A 660 7.15 -0.55 1.27
C ILE A 660 7.43 0.76 2.01
N LYS A 661 8.70 1.21 2.07
CA LYS A 661 9.07 2.53 2.62
C LYS A 661 8.31 3.67 1.95
N SER A 662 8.29 3.68 0.62
CA SER A 662 7.63 4.76 -0.14
C SER A 662 6.12 4.79 0.08
N ILE A 663 5.48 3.61 0.14
CA ILE A 663 4.05 3.47 0.47
C ILE A 663 3.79 3.94 1.92
N GLY A 664 4.61 3.49 2.87
CA GLY A 664 4.50 3.86 4.28
C GLY A 664 4.60 5.38 4.50
N LEU A 665 5.61 6.03 3.89
CA LEU A 665 5.76 7.49 3.95
C LEU A 665 4.58 8.20 3.31
N ALA A 666 4.19 7.78 2.10
CA ALA A 666 3.09 8.39 1.37
C ALA A 666 1.78 8.34 2.18
N LEU A 667 1.46 7.17 2.77
CA LEU A 667 0.27 7.02 3.60
C LEU A 667 0.36 7.80 4.91
N ALA A 668 1.50 7.78 5.60
CA ALA A 668 1.69 8.53 6.84
C ALA A 668 1.52 10.03 6.62
N VAL A 669 2.14 10.60 5.58
CA VAL A 669 2.01 12.01 5.22
C VAL A 669 0.59 12.32 4.74
N GLY A 670 0.00 11.45 3.90
CA GLY A 670 -1.36 11.62 3.41
C GLY A 670 -2.37 11.72 4.55
N VAL A 671 -2.28 10.80 5.52
CA VAL A 671 -3.13 10.82 6.74
C VAL A 671 -2.83 12.05 7.60
N ALA A 672 -1.56 12.45 7.76
CA ALA A 672 -1.21 13.63 8.53
C ALA A 672 -1.82 14.92 7.94
N VAL A 673 -1.69 15.09 6.63
CA VAL A 673 -2.29 16.25 5.91
C VAL A 673 -3.81 16.19 5.97
N ASP A 674 -4.40 15.01 5.75
CA ASP A 674 -5.85 14.84 5.79
C ASP A 674 -6.42 15.14 7.19
N ALA A 675 -5.91 14.51 8.24
CA ALA A 675 -6.44 14.65 9.59
C ALA A 675 -6.24 16.07 10.14
N PHE A 676 -5.05 16.65 10.02
CA PHE A 676 -4.71 17.90 10.69
C PHE A 676 -4.93 19.13 9.82
N LEU A 677 -4.47 19.12 8.56
CA LEU A 677 -4.56 20.28 7.69
C LEU A 677 -5.96 20.39 7.06
N VAL A 678 -6.49 19.28 6.53
CA VAL A 678 -7.77 19.30 5.83
C VAL A 678 -8.92 19.28 6.84
N ARG A 679 -9.03 18.27 7.70
CA ARG A 679 -10.22 18.06 8.53
C ARG A 679 -10.29 18.95 9.74
N MET A 680 -9.21 19.02 10.50
CA MET A 680 -9.25 19.85 11.71
C MET A 680 -9.11 21.34 11.41
N THR A 681 -8.64 21.73 10.22
CA THR A 681 -8.35 23.14 9.91
C THR A 681 -9.16 23.65 8.72
N LEU A 682 -9.03 23.05 7.53
CA LEU A 682 -9.66 23.54 6.30
C LEU A 682 -11.19 23.35 6.32
N VAL A 683 -11.67 22.18 6.72
CA VAL A 683 -13.10 21.83 6.70
C VAL A 683 -13.93 22.75 7.60
N PRO A 684 -13.57 23.00 8.89
CA PRO A 684 -14.31 23.94 9.73
C PRO A 684 -14.31 25.37 9.16
N ALA A 685 -13.18 25.81 8.57
CA ALA A 685 -13.08 27.13 7.95
C ALA A 685 -14.02 27.28 6.73
N ILE A 686 -14.06 26.27 5.85
CA ILE A 686 -14.96 26.28 4.68
C ILE A 686 -16.42 26.22 5.12
N LEU A 687 -16.77 25.36 6.09
CA LEU A 687 -18.15 25.29 6.62
C LEU A 687 -18.58 26.61 7.25
N LYS A 688 -17.68 27.34 7.92
CA LYS A 688 -17.94 28.68 8.47
C LYS A 688 -18.20 29.71 7.37
N ILE A 689 -17.43 29.67 6.27
CA ILE A 689 -17.61 30.56 5.12
C ILE A 689 -18.96 30.32 4.44
N CYS A 690 -19.30 29.05 4.23
CA CYS A 690 -20.50 28.65 3.51
C CYS A 690 -21.77 28.72 4.36
N GLY A 691 -21.65 28.64 5.69
CA GLY A 691 -22.76 28.77 6.64
C GLY A 691 -23.93 27.82 6.30
N HIS A 692 -25.16 28.36 6.25
CA HIS A 692 -26.38 27.58 5.94
C HIS A 692 -26.36 26.92 4.56
N ARG A 693 -25.60 27.46 3.58
CA ARG A 693 -25.48 26.87 2.22
C ARG A 693 -24.78 25.51 2.23
N SER A 694 -24.03 25.20 3.28
CA SER A 694 -23.34 23.91 3.44
C SER A 694 -24.33 22.73 3.46
N TRP A 695 -25.58 22.97 3.85
CA TRP A 695 -26.61 21.93 4.00
C TRP A 695 -27.70 22.02 2.92
N ALA A 696 -27.49 22.83 1.89
CA ALA A 696 -28.46 22.99 0.80
C ALA A 696 -28.41 21.81 -0.16
N LEU A 697 -29.56 21.22 -0.46
CA LEU A 697 -29.76 20.22 -1.49
C LEU A 697 -30.88 20.67 -2.43
N PRO A 698 -30.71 20.60 -3.76
CA PRO A 698 -31.78 20.87 -4.71
C PRO A 698 -32.98 19.92 -4.51
N ALA A 699 -34.20 20.46 -4.48
CA ALA A 699 -35.43 19.69 -4.18
C ALA A 699 -35.67 18.48 -5.09
N ARG A 700 -35.11 18.46 -6.32
CA ARG A 700 -35.19 17.32 -7.23
C ARG A 700 -34.32 16.15 -6.76
N LEU A 701 -33.14 16.42 -6.25
CA LEU A 701 -32.22 15.42 -5.72
C LEU A 701 -32.71 14.88 -4.36
N ASP A 702 -33.30 15.76 -3.56
CA ASP A 702 -33.82 15.41 -2.23
C ASP A 702 -34.94 14.35 -2.29
N ARG A 703 -35.73 14.31 -3.38
CA ARG A 703 -36.77 13.30 -3.60
C ARG A 703 -36.24 11.94 -4.06
N ILE A 704 -35.04 11.90 -4.67
CA ILE A 704 -34.48 10.68 -5.25
C ILE A 704 -33.58 9.95 -4.24
N LEU A 705 -32.93 10.69 -3.33
CA LEU A 705 -31.97 10.12 -2.40
C LEU A 705 -32.67 9.39 -1.24
N PRO A 706 -32.22 8.16 -0.90
CA PRO A 706 -32.73 7.43 0.24
C PRO A 706 -32.39 8.17 1.55
N ASP A 707 -33.28 8.02 2.54
CA ASP A 707 -33.01 8.54 3.89
C ASP A 707 -32.27 7.46 4.69
N LEU A 708 -30.96 7.68 4.86
CA LEU A 708 -30.06 6.78 5.59
C LEU A 708 -29.83 7.39 6.99
N ASP A 709 -30.59 6.93 7.99
CA ASP A 709 -30.30 7.19 9.40
C ASP A 709 -29.05 6.40 9.83
N LEU A 710 -27.87 7.00 9.64
CA LEU A 710 -26.59 6.42 10.03
C LEU A 710 -26.35 6.56 11.55
N GLU A 711 -26.99 7.51 12.17
CA GLU A 711 -26.75 7.90 13.57
C GLU A 711 -27.77 7.28 14.56
N GLY A 712 -28.84 6.66 14.06
CA GLY A 712 -29.86 6.05 14.88
C GLY A 712 -30.66 7.08 15.70
N THR A 713 -30.92 8.27 15.12
CA THR A 713 -31.65 9.36 15.78
C THR A 713 -33.01 8.91 16.28
N HIS A 714 -33.68 8.00 15.57
CA HIS A 714 -34.93 7.38 16.04
C HIS A 714 -34.75 6.46 17.26
N LEU A 715 -33.55 5.90 17.50
CA LEU A 715 -33.28 5.06 18.67
C LEU A 715 -32.98 5.88 19.91
N THR A 716 -32.30 7.04 19.76
CA THR A 716 -32.01 7.97 20.87
C THR A 716 -33.25 8.69 21.36
N ALA A 717 -34.16 9.10 20.47
CA ALA A 717 -35.45 9.70 20.84
C ALA A 717 -36.34 8.72 21.64
N GLY A 718 -36.34 7.44 21.29
CA GLY A 718 -37.07 6.39 22.01
C GLY A 718 -36.50 6.08 23.40
N ALA A 719 -35.21 6.26 23.63
CA ALA A 719 -34.57 6.02 24.92
C ALA A 719 -34.79 7.18 25.90
N GLN A 720 -34.89 8.43 25.42
CA GLN A 720 -35.19 9.60 26.23
C GLN A 720 -36.67 9.64 26.70
N THR A 721 -37.61 9.08 25.94
CA THR A 721 -39.00 9.01 26.30
C THR A 721 -39.32 7.92 27.34
N GLN A 722 -38.40 6.99 27.60
CA GLN A 722 -38.60 5.92 28.62
C GLN A 722 -38.10 6.30 30.04
N HIS A 723 -37.51 7.47 30.26
CA HIS A 723 -37.14 8.00 31.57
C HIS A 723 -37.63 9.44 31.75
N PRO A 724 -38.96 9.72 31.88
CA PRO A 724 -39.46 11.08 32.13
C PRO A 724 -39.26 11.56 33.58
N ASP A 725 -38.88 10.66 34.52
CA ASP A 725 -38.93 11.00 35.96
C ASP A 725 -37.65 11.57 36.59
N ALA A 726 -36.59 11.81 35.80
CA ALA A 726 -35.33 12.37 36.32
C ALA A 726 -35.25 13.91 36.26
N ALA A 727 -36.22 14.59 35.63
CA ALA A 727 -36.23 16.05 35.45
C ALA A 727 -37.21 16.80 36.37
N ALA A 728 -37.94 16.14 37.24
CA ALA A 728 -38.99 16.72 38.09
C ALA A 728 -38.69 16.72 39.60
N ALA A 729 -37.44 16.76 40.00
CA ALA A 729 -37.05 16.95 41.40
C ALA A 729 -36.28 18.24 41.59
N THR A 730 -36.94 19.38 41.40
CA THR A 730 -36.56 20.63 42.09
C THR A 730 -37.33 20.70 43.38
N PRO A 731 -36.72 20.74 44.57
CA PRO A 731 -37.46 21.05 45.80
C PRO A 731 -37.83 22.52 45.78
N ASP A 732 -39.13 22.81 45.86
CA ASP A 732 -39.67 24.11 46.24
C ASP A 732 -39.07 24.51 47.58
N ALA A 733 -38.22 25.52 47.58
CA ALA A 733 -37.83 26.27 48.78
C ALA A 733 -38.58 27.58 48.77
N ASP A 734 -39.82 27.53 49.26
CA ASP A 734 -40.50 28.72 49.79
C ASP A 734 -41.68 28.27 50.68
N SER A 735 -41.43 28.24 51.98
CA SER A 735 -42.38 28.63 53.03
C SER A 735 -41.79 28.34 54.41
N ALA A 736 -41.30 29.33 55.06
CA ALA A 736 -41.40 29.83 56.43
C ALA A 736 -40.12 30.45 56.93
#